data_6d5b76b68507036ed8a89381bb0601cc
#
_entry.id   6d5b76b68507036ed8a89381bb0601cc
#
_cell.length_a   1.000
_cell.length_b   1.000
_cell.length_c   1.000
_cell.angle_alpha   90.00
_cell.angle_beta   90.00
_cell.angle_gamma   90.00
#
_symmetry.space_group_name_H-M   'P 1'
#
loop_
_entity.id
_entity.type
_entity.pdbx_description
1 polymer ?
#
loop_
_entity_poly.entity_id
_entity_poly.type
_entity_poly.pdbx_seq_one_letter_code
_entity_poly.pdbx_strand_id
1 'polypeptide(L)'
;MQNLRWLLLSFFILIAAFASAQSEAGKAVVYGKVTDSQGVPMELVNVSYSPKDGCVTSAKGTYELKVPADSTLELTYTFVGYSIEKKSVRLTAGSRRRVDVHLTESSISLPDAVISDRATEATSLTRLDPRQVTLLPTMSSGVEDLIKTLPGVVSNNELSSQYTVRGGNFDENLVYVNDVEVYRPFLVGSGQQEGLSFVNSNLVSNINFSAGGFSAEYGDKMSSVLDVTYKRPHAFAGSVTLSLLGADVHVEGSNKNDKFSYLIGARYKNTALVLRMMNTKGSYHPNFTDVQTLFNYRFNKKWELSFLGYYSRNQYNLVPQTAETSFGYVNQAYRLKIYFEGEEIDNYSTGQGALTLSYTPFDKLNFKFIASAYSAYETERYDTQGEYRMGQLEMNLGSEDSGNVIDDHSVGTYLNHARNAFYAQVFNFQHIGTYEISNNNIKWGLRYQHQRVDDVIDEWEVIDSAGYSLPSAFSYPGEMPDVLPEIRLNALSRAHNILALNNFDAFVQDKWTHEFNDGSELVLIGGVRANYWDYGRKFYVSPRGGIAYKPHLKKNSLVLRLSGGSYVQPPFYRELRKRDGNLIERANAEAQRSWQVVLGGDYKFRLWNRPFILTSEVYYKYLAHIIPYDVDNVRIRYYADQAAKGYATGLDIKINGEFVKGVDSWASLSFMRTKEDIRGDYYLVDANGKRLPFYNHSDDQVADTIALGWHARPSNQLVNFSLFFQDHIPFAPTWRVNLTLTFGVGLPYNSDNSDFYEPSGRYPAYRRVDIGFSKQLISEASSFKKGNPLRYVKNMFISVDVFNLLNIPNTISYTWVKYIDNCYYGVNNYLTPRYINVKLVMEF
;
A
#
# COMPACT_ATOMS: atom_id res chain seq x y z
N MET A 1 -14.54 23.54 -22.73
CA MET A 1 -13.47 22.74 -23.39
C MET A 1 -12.47 23.58 -24.22
N GLN A 2 -12.85 24.72 -24.80
CA GLN A 2 -11.89 25.58 -25.50
C GLN A 2 -10.87 26.27 -24.57
N ASN A 3 -11.25 26.67 -23.38
CA ASN A 3 -10.35 27.38 -22.43
C ASN A 3 -9.30 26.46 -21.82
N LEU A 4 -9.55 25.15 -21.73
CA LEU A 4 -8.58 24.17 -21.20
C LEU A 4 -7.46 23.85 -22.21
N ARG A 5 -7.76 23.94 -23.52
CA ARG A 5 -6.76 23.79 -24.60
C ARG A 5 -5.73 24.92 -24.61
N TRP A 6 -6.16 26.16 -24.36
CA TRP A 6 -5.26 27.30 -24.28
C TRP A 6 -4.40 27.31 -23.02
N LEU A 7 -4.93 26.80 -21.89
CA LEU A 7 -4.16 26.65 -20.66
C LEU A 7 -3.07 25.58 -20.77
N LEU A 8 -3.37 24.46 -21.45
CA LEU A 8 -2.37 23.42 -21.70
C LEU A 8 -1.31 23.89 -22.70
N LEU A 9 -1.71 24.63 -23.74
CA LEU A 9 -0.75 25.16 -24.71
C LEU A 9 0.16 26.23 -24.11
N SER A 10 -0.37 27.13 -23.28
CA SER A 10 0.43 28.13 -22.56
C SER A 10 1.37 27.51 -21.52
N PHE A 11 0.97 26.40 -20.88
CA PHE A 11 1.83 25.65 -19.98
C PHE A 11 3.00 24.98 -20.70
N PHE A 12 2.75 24.40 -21.90
CA PHE A 12 3.81 23.83 -22.76
C PHE A 12 4.77 24.89 -23.32
N ILE A 13 4.28 26.08 -23.64
CA ILE A 13 5.11 27.19 -24.13
C ILE A 13 5.98 27.78 -23.00
N LEU A 14 5.48 27.82 -21.77
CA LEU A 14 6.26 28.27 -20.61
C LEU A 14 7.41 27.29 -20.28
N ILE A 15 7.18 25.97 -20.41
CA ILE A 15 8.22 24.93 -20.22
C ILE A 15 9.30 25.04 -21.31
N ALA A 16 8.94 25.34 -22.56
CA ALA A 16 9.90 25.51 -23.66
C ALA A 16 10.79 26.74 -23.50
N ALA A 17 10.33 27.80 -22.83
CA ALA A 17 11.09 29.03 -22.64
C ALA A 17 12.18 28.92 -21.56
N PHE A 18 12.06 27.97 -20.61
CA PHE A 18 13.07 27.75 -19.54
C PHE A 18 14.25 26.84 -19.96
N ALA A 19 14.15 26.14 -21.11
CA ALA A 19 15.18 25.20 -21.58
C ALA A 19 16.32 25.85 -22.38
N SER A 20 16.37 27.18 -22.55
CA SER A 20 17.25 27.87 -23.52
C SER A 20 18.37 28.68 -22.87
N ALA A 21 19.16 28.16 -21.93
CA ALA A 21 20.42 28.78 -21.55
C ALA A 21 21.45 27.81 -20.96
N GLN A 22 22.12 27.04 -21.78
CA GLN A 22 23.45 26.52 -21.46
C GLN A 22 24.47 26.86 -22.52
N SER A 23 25.45 27.66 -22.12
CA SER A 23 26.61 28.13 -22.89
C SER A 23 27.55 26.97 -23.23
N GLU A 24 27.87 26.76 -24.50
CA GLU A 24 28.94 25.87 -24.98
C GLU A 24 30.31 26.52 -24.72
N ALA A 25 30.93 26.26 -23.58
CA ALA A 25 32.34 26.59 -23.35
C ALA A 25 33.17 25.29 -23.27
N GLY A 26 34.13 25.15 -24.22
CA GLY A 26 35.29 24.25 -24.10
C GLY A 26 35.03 22.77 -23.85
N LYS A 27 34.44 22.05 -24.83
CA LYS A 27 34.29 20.60 -24.75
C LYS A 27 35.35 19.87 -25.56
N ALA A 28 35.83 18.74 -25.06
CA ALA A 28 36.66 17.75 -25.78
C ALA A 28 35.85 16.45 -25.96
N VAL A 29 36.34 15.55 -26.82
CA VAL A 29 35.64 14.28 -27.06
C VAL A 29 36.57 13.12 -26.73
N VAL A 30 36.08 12.19 -25.88
CA VAL A 30 36.71 10.88 -25.68
C VAL A 30 35.89 9.83 -26.43
N TYR A 31 36.55 8.99 -27.20
CA TYR A 31 35.90 7.91 -27.91
C TYR A 31 36.76 6.65 -27.87
N GLY A 32 36.17 5.49 -28.07
CA GLY A 32 36.91 4.24 -28.05
C GLY A 32 36.03 3.01 -28.13
N LYS A 33 36.61 1.88 -27.84
CA LYS A 33 35.94 0.58 -27.85
C LYS A 33 36.14 -0.10 -26.50
N VAL A 34 35.05 -0.66 -25.95
CA VAL A 34 35.11 -1.50 -24.76
C VAL A 34 34.92 -2.96 -25.18
N THR A 35 35.76 -3.83 -24.69
CA THR A 35 35.72 -5.27 -24.93
C THR A 35 35.88 -6.03 -23.62
N ASP A 36 35.48 -7.29 -23.60
CA ASP A 36 35.82 -8.20 -22.50
C ASP A 36 37.26 -8.69 -22.54
N SER A 37 37.64 -9.55 -21.60
CA SER A 37 38.99 -10.16 -21.50
C SER A 37 39.37 -11.06 -22.72
N GLN A 38 38.39 -11.46 -23.52
CA GLN A 38 38.56 -12.25 -24.73
C GLN A 38 38.54 -11.39 -26.02
N GLY A 39 38.42 -10.06 -25.90
CA GLY A 39 38.36 -9.12 -27.02
C GLY A 39 36.99 -9.00 -27.69
N VAL A 40 35.92 -9.60 -27.13
CA VAL A 40 34.57 -9.49 -27.66
C VAL A 40 34.00 -8.09 -27.33
N PRO A 41 33.40 -7.38 -28.29
CA PRO A 41 32.81 -6.08 -28.06
C PRO A 41 31.67 -6.13 -27.03
N MET A 42 31.68 -5.21 -26.07
CA MET A 42 30.69 -5.15 -25.03
C MET A 42 29.70 -4.01 -25.29
N GLU A 43 28.43 -4.37 -25.45
CA GLU A 43 27.31 -3.42 -25.58
C GLU A 43 26.82 -3.00 -24.19
N LEU A 44 26.26 -1.76 -24.09
CA LEU A 44 25.65 -1.22 -22.87
C LEU A 44 26.61 -1.05 -21.68
N VAL A 45 27.91 -0.97 -21.89
CA VAL A 45 28.85 -0.55 -20.85
C VAL A 45 28.65 0.93 -20.58
N ASN A 46 28.41 1.28 -19.34
CA ASN A 46 28.29 2.68 -18.92
C ASN A 46 29.69 3.30 -18.83
N VAL A 47 29.91 4.39 -19.53
CA VAL A 47 31.13 5.20 -19.53
C VAL A 47 30.81 6.58 -19.01
N SER A 48 31.27 6.94 -17.82
CA SER A 48 30.92 8.21 -17.17
C SER A 48 32.17 8.90 -16.60
N TYR A 49 32.14 10.22 -16.51
CA TYR A 49 33.15 11.03 -15.82
C TYR A 49 32.59 11.75 -14.59
N SER A 50 31.27 11.73 -14.44
CA SER A 50 30.58 12.19 -13.24
C SER A 50 29.33 11.33 -13.03
N PRO A 51 28.69 11.37 -11.85
CA PRO A 51 27.44 10.65 -11.61
C PRO A 51 26.28 11.05 -12.56
N LYS A 52 26.42 12.16 -13.28
CA LYS A 52 25.38 12.74 -14.15
C LYS A 52 25.73 12.73 -15.64
N ASP A 53 27.01 12.54 -15.97
CA ASP A 53 27.47 12.71 -17.35
C ASP A 53 28.20 11.46 -17.80
N GLY A 54 27.61 10.76 -18.75
CA GLY A 54 28.12 9.53 -19.30
C GLY A 54 27.46 9.18 -20.63
N CYS A 55 27.89 8.06 -21.19
CA CYS A 55 27.28 7.41 -22.36
C CYS A 55 27.34 5.90 -22.19
N VAL A 56 26.63 5.16 -23.04
CA VAL A 56 26.73 3.70 -23.08
C VAL A 56 27.35 3.25 -24.41
N THR A 57 28.02 2.10 -24.40
CA THR A 57 28.63 1.53 -25.59
C THR A 57 27.55 0.94 -26.52
N SER A 58 27.77 1.07 -27.82
CA SER A 58 26.95 0.47 -28.89
C SER A 58 27.11 -1.05 -28.99
N ALA A 59 26.29 -1.72 -29.80
CA ALA A 59 26.41 -3.15 -30.09
C ALA A 59 27.80 -3.60 -30.59
N LYS A 60 28.60 -2.66 -31.13
CA LYS A 60 29.98 -2.88 -31.53
C LYS A 60 30.98 -2.56 -30.42
N GLY A 61 30.50 -2.27 -29.22
CA GLY A 61 31.33 -1.88 -28.06
C GLY A 61 31.91 -0.47 -28.19
N THR A 62 31.52 0.34 -29.14
CA THR A 62 32.05 1.69 -29.34
C THR A 62 31.27 2.74 -28.55
N TYR A 63 31.98 3.77 -28.07
CA TYR A 63 31.41 4.90 -27.37
C TYR A 63 32.02 6.22 -27.84
N GLU A 64 31.30 7.30 -27.65
CA GLU A 64 31.76 8.68 -27.84
C GLU A 64 31.14 9.57 -26.75
N LEU A 65 32.00 10.16 -25.91
CA LEU A 65 31.61 10.95 -24.75
C LEU A 65 32.18 12.37 -24.86
N LYS A 66 31.33 13.38 -24.76
CA LYS A 66 31.77 14.77 -24.68
C LYS A 66 32.11 15.09 -23.23
N VAL A 67 33.31 15.57 -23.00
CA VAL A 67 33.84 15.87 -21.68
C VAL A 67 34.28 17.31 -21.55
N PRO A 68 34.28 17.93 -20.35
CA PRO A 68 34.88 19.24 -20.12
C PRO A 68 36.36 19.23 -20.49
N ALA A 69 36.81 20.29 -21.19
CA ALA A 69 38.22 20.46 -21.52
C ALA A 69 39.00 21.09 -20.36
N ASP A 70 40.34 21.03 -20.45
CA ASP A 70 41.33 21.69 -19.56
C ASP A 70 41.25 21.27 -18.09
N SER A 71 40.57 20.15 -17.79
CA SER A 71 40.51 19.53 -16.47
C SER A 71 40.99 18.08 -16.52
N THR A 72 41.54 17.56 -15.42
CA THR A 72 41.83 16.13 -15.31
C THR A 72 40.54 15.43 -14.86
N LEU A 73 40.07 14.51 -15.70
CA LEU A 73 38.83 13.77 -15.47
C LEU A 73 39.14 12.28 -15.31
N GLU A 74 38.45 11.62 -14.43
CA GLU A 74 38.47 10.18 -14.28
C GLU A 74 37.27 9.57 -15.01
N LEU A 75 37.54 8.84 -16.09
CA LEU A 75 36.52 8.08 -16.81
C LEU A 75 36.30 6.76 -16.09
N THR A 76 35.10 6.46 -15.74
CA THR A 76 34.70 5.22 -15.08
C THR A 76 33.88 4.36 -16.05
N TYR A 77 34.33 3.13 -16.23
CA TYR A 77 33.68 2.13 -17.10
C TYR A 77 33.05 1.08 -16.21
N THR A 78 31.72 0.93 -16.28
CA THR A 78 30.98 -0.01 -15.45
C THR A 78 30.07 -0.88 -16.32
N PHE A 79 30.07 -2.17 -16.04
CA PHE A 79 29.17 -3.14 -16.62
C PHE A 79 28.87 -4.24 -15.61
N VAL A 80 27.62 -4.71 -15.60
CA VAL A 80 27.18 -5.74 -14.63
C VAL A 80 27.99 -7.02 -14.82
N GLY A 81 28.62 -7.51 -13.75
CA GLY A 81 29.45 -8.71 -13.77
C GLY A 81 30.93 -8.48 -14.15
N TYR A 82 31.36 -7.24 -14.33
CA TYR A 82 32.73 -6.87 -14.65
C TYR A 82 33.32 -5.91 -13.61
N SER A 83 34.68 -5.96 -13.46
CA SER A 83 35.41 -5.04 -12.59
C SER A 83 35.29 -3.61 -13.11
N ILE A 84 35.12 -2.66 -12.21
CA ILE A 84 35.10 -1.23 -12.55
C ILE A 84 36.50 -0.84 -13.03
N GLU A 85 36.60 -0.32 -14.23
CA GLU A 85 37.86 0.19 -14.78
C GLU A 85 37.83 1.72 -14.79
N LYS A 86 38.93 2.36 -14.38
CA LYS A 86 39.08 3.80 -14.29
C LYS A 86 40.26 4.28 -15.11
N LYS A 87 40.04 5.31 -15.94
CA LYS A 87 41.07 5.93 -16.78
C LYS A 87 41.12 7.43 -16.61
N SER A 88 42.23 7.97 -16.21
CA SER A 88 42.42 9.42 -16.10
C SER A 88 42.77 10.03 -17.47
N VAL A 89 42.03 11.10 -17.85
CA VAL A 89 42.25 11.81 -19.10
C VAL A 89 42.30 13.32 -18.85
N ARG A 90 43.19 14.01 -19.57
CA ARG A 90 43.24 15.47 -19.63
C ARG A 90 43.24 15.89 -21.08
N LEU A 91 42.34 16.72 -21.49
CA LEU A 91 42.15 17.10 -22.90
C LEU A 91 41.97 18.61 -23.01
N THR A 92 42.55 19.19 -24.05
CA THR A 92 42.34 20.60 -24.42
C THR A 92 41.05 20.77 -25.22
N ALA A 93 40.48 21.97 -25.24
CA ALA A 93 39.24 22.26 -25.93
C ALA A 93 39.33 21.88 -27.45
N GLY A 94 38.28 21.21 -27.93
CA GLY A 94 38.22 20.76 -29.34
C GLY A 94 39.02 19.49 -29.68
N SER A 95 39.83 18.96 -28.73
CA SER A 95 40.59 17.74 -28.97
C SER A 95 39.73 16.47 -28.92
N ARG A 96 40.16 15.43 -29.66
CA ARG A 96 39.55 14.08 -29.63
C ARG A 96 40.62 13.06 -29.23
N ARG A 97 40.31 12.20 -28.25
CA ARG A 97 41.23 11.16 -27.78
C ARG A 97 40.55 9.79 -27.78
N ARG A 98 41.25 8.81 -28.34
CA ARG A 98 40.80 7.43 -28.29
C ARG A 98 41.27 6.77 -27.01
N VAL A 99 40.33 6.11 -26.31
CA VAL A 99 40.62 5.31 -25.08
C VAL A 99 39.87 3.98 -25.22
N ASP A 100 40.59 2.95 -25.56
CA ASP A 100 40.05 1.58 -25.59
C ASP A 100 40.22 0.94 -24.21
N VAL A 101 39.25 0.15 -23.78
CA VAL A 101 39.21 -0.45 -22.45
C VAL A 101 38.82 -1.92 -22.56
N HIS A 102 39.56 -2.77 -21.79
CA HIS A 102 39.19 -4.16 -21.62
C HIS A 102 38.65 -4.34 -20.18
N LEU A 103 37.38 -4.79 -20.07
CA LEU A 103 36.80 -5.12 -18.79
C LEU A 103 37.07 -6.61 -18.50
N THR A 104 37.57 -6.89 -17.30
CA THR A 104 37.74 -8.25 -16.82
C THR A 104 36.53 -8.69 -16.05
N GLU A 105 36.06 -9.92 -16.28
CA GLU A 105 34.97 -10.48 -15.47
C GLU A 105 35.35 -10.43 -14.00
N SER A 106 34.54 -9.82 -13.20
CA SER A 106 34.71 -9.78 -11.76
C SER A 106 34.22 -11.09 -11.17
N SER A 107 35.16 -11.87 -10.63
CA SER A 107 34.80 -12.97 -9.74
C SER A 107 34.32 -12.46 -8.37
N ILE A 108 34.35 -11.15 -8.16
CA ILE A 108 33.86 -10.42 -6.98
C ILE A 108 32.61 -9.71 -7.41
N SER A 109 31.48 -10.16 -6.85
CA SER A 109 30.19 -9.48 -6.71
C SER A 109 29.97 -8.23 -7.57
N LEU A 110 28.74 -8.14 -8.12
CA LEU A 110 28.10 -6.86 -8.50
C LEU A 110 28.69 -5.72 -7.70
N PRO A 111 28.91 -4.55 -8.33
CA PRO A 111 29.29 -3.40 -7.53
C PRO A 111 28.32 -3.35 -6.36
N ASP A 112 28.86 -3.60 -5.20
CA ASP A 112 28.23 -3.52 -3.89
C ASP A 112 27.50 -2.17 -3.67
N ALA A 113 27.61 -1.24 -4.59
CA ALA A 113 27.00 0.09 -4.55
C ALA A 113 25.45 0.10 -4.53
N VAL A 114 24.79 -0.97 -4.96
CA VAL A 114 23.33 -1.11 -4.77
C VAL A 114 23.00 -2.06 -3.61
N ILE A 115 23.94 -2.91 -3.20
CA ILE A 115 23.72 -3.93 -2.15
C ILE A 115 24.66 -3.77 -0.96
N SER A 116 25.84 -3.12 -1.09
CA SER A 116 26.84 -3.02 -0.01
C SER A 116 26.68 -1.82 0.91
N ASP A 117 25.94 -0.81 0.50
CA ASP A 117 25.62 0.32 1.38
C ASP A 117 24.39 0.03 2.28
N ARG A 118 23.99 -1.22 2.38
CA ARG A 118 23.12 -1.65 3.46
C ARG A 118 23.98 -1.84 4.70
N ALA A 119 24.08 -0.78 5.50
CA ALA A 119 24.45 -0.96 6.89
C ALA A 119 23.62 -2.14 7.43
N THR A 120 24.28 -3.08 8.13
CA THR A 120 23.60 -4.23 8.72
C THR A 120 22.53 -3.70 9.67
N GLU A 121 21.26 -3.96 9.37
CA GLU A 121 20.15 -3.54 10.23
C GLU A 121 19.83 -4.61 11.26
N ALA A 122 19.70 -4.21 12.52
CA ALA A 122 19.33 -5.11 13.61
C ALA A 122 17.81 -5.33 13.72
N THR A 123 17.02 -4.61 12.94
CA THR A 123 15.56 -4.75 12.83
C THR A 123 15.19 -5.36 11.49
N SER A 124 13.93 -5.84 11.34
CA SER A 124 13.42 -6.41 10.08
C SER A 124 13.07 -5.34 9.04
N LEU A 125 13.89 -4.28 8.92
CA LEU A 125 13.70 -3.22 7.95
C LEU A 125 14.21 -3.64 6.56
N THR A 126 13.33 -3.63 5.57
CA THR A 126 13.63 -3.98 4.17
C THR A 126 13.57 -2.72 3.31
N ARG A 127 14.67 -2.43 2.62
CA ARG A 127 14.71 -1.35 1.63
C ARG A 127 14.20 -1.87 0.29
N LEU A 128 13.28 -1.13 -0.33
CA LEU A 128 12.69 -1.43 -1.63
C LEU A 128 13.13 -0.40 -2.67
N ASP A 129 13.29 -0.83 -3.92
CA ASP A 129 13.59 0.08 -5.03
C ASP A 129 12.29 0.69 -5.57
N PRO A 130 12.10 2.02 -5.49
CA PRO A 130 10.91 2.68 -5.99
C PRO A 130 10.64 2.46 -7.50
N ARG A 131 11.69 2.23 -8.29
CA ARG A 131 11.56 1.97 -9.74
C ARG A 131 10.80 0.70 -10.05
N GLN A 132 10.78 -0.26 -9.12
CA GLN A 132 10.03 -1.51 -9.28
C GLN A 132 8.52 -1.25 -9.33
N VAL A 133 8.02 -0.16 -8.72
CA VAL A 133 6.58 0.20 -8.76
C VAL A 133 6.10 0.44 -10.19
N THR A 134 6.90 1.10 -11.03
CA THR A 134 6.52 1.41 -12.43
C THR A 134 6.52 0.18 -13.34
N LEU A 135 7.22 -0.89 -12.93
CA LEU A 135 7.34 -2.15 -13.66
C LEU A 135 6.24 -3.15 -13.32
N LEU A 136 5.63 -3.02 -12.14
CA LEU A 136 4.51 -3.88 -11.75
C LEU A 136 3.28 -3.58 -12.61
N PRO A 137 2.61 -4.61 -13.17
CA PRO A 137 1.27 -4.45 -13.72
C PRO A 137 0.30 -4.24 -12.55
N THR A 138 -0.04 -2.99 -12.26
CA THR A 138 -0.92 -2.62 -11.14
C THR A 138 -1.97 -1.60 -11.55
N MET A 139 -3.08 -1.60 -10.82
CA MET A 139 -4.19 -0.67 -11.07
C MET A 139 -3.95 0.70 -10.46
N SER A 140 -3.21 0.77 -9.35
CA SER A 140 -3.00 2.02 -8.60
C SER A 140 -1.67 2.68 -8.91
N SER A 141 -0.68 1.94 -9.37
CA SER A 141 0.72 2.39 -9.53
C SER A 141 1.28 2.99 -8.22
N GLY A 142 0.78 2.53 -7.08
CA GLY A 142 1.16 2.98 -5.75
C GLY A 142 2.32 2.17 -5.16
N VAL A 143 2.99 2.74 -4.17
CA VAL A 143 4.03 2.04 -3.39
C VAL A 143 3.45 0.82 -2.67
N GLU A 144 2.20 0.90 -2.26
CA GLU A 144 1.49 -0.18 -1.57
C GLU A 144 1.36 -1.43 -2.44
N ASP A 145 1.27 -1.30 -3.77
CA ASP A 145 1.21 -2.46 -4.67
C ASP A 145 2.52 -3.26 -4.65
N LEU A 146 3.66 -2.57 -4.50
CA LEU A 146 4.94 -3.25 -4.29
C LEU A 146 4.99 -3.94 -2.93
N ILE A 147 4.47 -3.28 -1.88
CA ILE A 147 4.42 -3.83 -0.52
C ILE A 147 3.54 -5.09 -0.48
N LYS A 148 2.41 -5.14 -1.18
CA LYS A 148 1.52 -6.30 -1.28
C LYS A 148 2.19 -7.56 -1.87
N THR A 149 3.33 -7.41 -2.55
CA THR A 149 4.11 -8.56 -3.05
C THR A 149 5.09 -9.11 -2.02
N LEU A 150 5.25 -8.46 -0.85
CA LEU A 150 6.17 -8.88 0.20
C LEU A 150 5.56 -9.99 1.07
N PRO A 151 6.41 -10.84 1.68
CA PRO A 151 5.92 -11.85 2.59
C PRO A 151 5.34 -11.20 3.86
N GLY A 152 4.34 -11.82 4.45
CA GLY A 152 3.64 -11.32 5.64
C GLY A 152 2.64 -10.19 5.35
N VAL A 153 2.54 -9.71 4.12
CA VAL A 153 1.59 -8.69 3.69
C VAL A 153 0.44 -9.33 2.93
N VAL A 154 -0.78 -8.99 3.29
CA VAL A 154 -2.01 -9.54 2.72
C VAL A 154 -2.91 -8.43 2.22
N SER A 155 -3.43 -8.59 1.02
CA SER A 155 -4.53 -7.81 0.48
C SER A 155 -5.33 -8.67 -0.49
N ASN A 156 -6.62 -8.80 -0.24
CA ASN A 156 -7.55 -9.56 -1.10
C ASN A 156 -8.45 -8.63 -1.93
N ASN A 157 -8.11 -7.34 -1.99
CA ASN A 157 -8.83 -6.36 -2.78
C ASN A 157 -7.83 -5.55 -3.62
N GLU A 158 -7.84 -5.78 -4.93
CA GLU A 158 -7.00 -5.04 -5.88
C GLU A 158 -7.43 -3.60 -6.11
N LEU A 159 -8.66 -3.25 -5.72
CA LEU A 159 -9.20 -1.90 -5.88
C LEU A 159 -8.85 -0.97 -4.70
N SER A 160 -8.37 -1.55 -3.60
CA SER A 160 -8.00 -0.85 -2.38
C SER A 160 -6.48 -0.70 -2.24
N SER A 161 -6.02 0.42 -1.68
CA SER A 161 -4.64 0.63 -1.25
C SER A 161 -4.32 -0.02 0.10
N GLN A 162 -5.34 -0.45 0.85
CA GLN A 162 -5.19 -1.09 2.16
C GLN A 162 -4.45 -2.42 2.06
N TYR A 163 -3.67 -2.70 3.10
CA TYR A 163 -3.01 -3.99 3.30
C TYR A 163 -2.94 -4.30 4.79
N THR A 164 -2.93 -5.57 5.11
CA THR A 164 -2.74 -6.08 6.47
C THR A 164 -1.39 -6.76 6.59
N VAL A 165 -0.76 -6.70 7.77
CA VAL A 165 0.59 -7.22 7.98
C VAL A 165 0.61 -8.14 9.20
N ARG A 166 1.03 -9.41 8.96
CA ARG A 166 1.23 -10.41 10.02
C ARG A 166 0.05 -10.46 11.00
N GLY A 167 -1.17 -10.54 10.45
CA GLY A 167 -2.40 -10.70 11.20
C GLY A 167 -2.93 -9.44 11.90
N GLY A 168 -2.30 -8.29 11.69
CA GLY A 168 -2.85 -7.00 12.10
C GLY A 168 -3.87 -6.47 11.11
N ASN A 169 -4.64 -5.46 11.51
CA ASN A 169 -5.56 -4.76 10.62
C ASN A 169 -4.81 -3.67 9.81
N PHE A 170 -5.44 -3.09 8.78
CA PHE A 170 -4.82 -2.04 7.95
C PHE A 170 -4.50 -0.78 8.77
N ASP A 171 -5.27 -0.45 9.79
CA ASP A 171 -5.09 0.69 10.69
C ASP A 171 -3.94 0.50 11.70
N GLU A 172 -3.40 -0.71 11.82
CA GLU A 172 -2.20 -1.01 12.61
C GLU A 172 -0.89 -0.69 11.85
N ASN A 173 -0.96 -0.15 10.63
CA ASN A 173 0.19 0.20 9.81
C ASN A 173 0.54 1.69 9.94
N LEU A 174 1.82 1.98 10.04
CA LEU A 174 2.37 3.32 10.17
C LEU A 174 2.99 3.76 8.84
N VAL A 175 2.70 4.98 8.41
CA VAL A 175 3.28 5.55 7.18
C VAL A 175 3.94 6.89 7.51
N TYR A 176 5.20 7.01 7.13
CA TYR A 176 5.96 8.27 7.18
C TYR A 176 6.36 8.71 5.77
N VAL A 177 6.36 10.02 5.55
CA VAL A 177 6.96 10.65 4.38
C VAL A 177 7.88 11.77 4.86
N ASN A 178 9.19 11.63 4.62
CA ASN A 178 10.23 12.57 5.08
C ASN A 178 10.13 12.89 6.59
N ASP A 179 10.06 11.87 7.44
CA ASP A 179 9.90 11.94 8.91
C ASP A 179 8.54 12.52 9.38
N VAL A 180 7.61 12.83 8.48
CA VAL A 180 6.27 13.32 8.80
C VAL A 180 5.28 12.17 8.79
N GLU A 181 4.60 11.92 9.89
CA GLU A 181 3.55 10.91 9.98
C GLU A 181 2.35 11.30 9.10
N VAL A 182 1.87 10.35 8.32
CA VAL A 182 0.61 10.46 7.60
C VAL A 182 -0.51 9.97 8.51
N TYR A 183 -1.32 10.89 9.01
CA TYR A 183 -2.30 10.60 10.06
C TYR A 183 -3.34 9.53 9.67
N ARG A 184 -3.86 9.59 8.45
CA ARG A 184 -4.81 8.59 7.90
C ARG A 184 -4.39 8.23 6.48
N PRO A 185 -3.42 7.33 6.33
CA PRO A 185 -2.87 6.98 5.01
C PRO A 185 -3.89 6.22 4.13
N PHE A 186 -4.88 5.59 4.75
CA PHE A 186 -5.93 4.84 4.08
C PHE A 186 -7.28 5.47 4.38
N LEU A 187 -8.11 5.67 3.35
CA LEU A 187 -9.48 6.09 3.53
C LEU A 187 -10.28 4.93 4.12
N VAL A 188 -11.03 5.23 5.18
CA VAL A 188 -11.97 4.28 5.78
C VAL A 188 -13.34 4.62 5.23
N GLY A 189 -13.54 4.36 3.96
CA GLY A 189 -14.77 4.74 3.28
C GLY A 189 -15.64 3.58 2.91
N SER A 190 -16.72 3.92 2.26
CA SER A 190 -17.76 3.06 1.78
C SER A 190 -17.26 2.08 0.72
N GLY A 191 -16.68 1.00 1.13
CA GLY A 191 -16.78 -0.16 0.32
C GLY A 191 -15.68 -0.46 -0.68
N GLN A 192 -16.05 -0.69 -1.90
CA GLN A 192 -15.28 -1.46 -2.86
C GLN A 192 -14.07 -0.72 -3.43
N GLN A 193 -14.03 0.62 -3.30
CA GLN A 193 -12.95 1.43 -3.86
C GLN A 193 -12.45 2.49 -2.91
N GLU A 194 -11.16 2.54 -2.80
CA GLU A 194 -10.44 3.67 -2.24
C GLU A 194 -9.77 4.44 -3.37
N GLY A 195 -9.55 5.73 -3.11
CA GLY A 195 -8.93 6.64 -4.05
C GLY A 195 -7.49 6.30 -4.42
N LEU A 196 -6.68 7.34 -4.58
CA LEU A 196 -5.25 7.21 -4.80
C LEU A 196 -4.54 6.79 -3.51
N SER A 197 -3.54 5.94 -3.65
CA SER A 197 -2.52 5.72 -2.62
C SER A 197 -1.95 7.06 -2.15
N PHE A 198 -1.69 7.24 -0.86
CA PHE A 198 -1.12 8.49 -0.34
C PHE A 198 0.22 8.81 -1.01
N VAL A 199 1.10 7.82 -1.15
CA VAL A 199 2.45 8.03 -1.70
C VAL A 199 2.44 8.06 -3.22
N ASN A 200 2.92 9.15 -3.81
CA ASN A 200 3.20 9.21 -5.25
C ASN A 200 4.57 8.61 -5.55
N SER A 201 4.60 7.45 -6.20
CA SER A 201 5.82 6.69 -6.50
C SER A 201 6.86 7.46 -7.33
N ASN A 202 6.41 8.39 -8.19
CA ASN A 202 7.32 9.19 -9.02
C ASN A 202 8.17 10.18 -8.21
N LEU A 203 7.72 10.54 -7.00
CA LEU A 203 8.42 11.45 -6.11
C LEU A 203 9.42 10.74 -5.19
N VAL A 204 9.39 9.41 -5.13
CA VAL A 204 10.10 8.62 -4.11
C VAL A 204 11.54 8.33 -4.52
N SER A 205 12.48 8.50 -3.57
CA SER A 205 13.88 8.08 -3.70
C SER A 205 14.19 6.80 -2.94
N ASN A 206 13.51 6.59 -1.79
CA ASN A 206 13.77 5.44 -0.92
C ASN A 206 12.47 4.97 -0.24
N ILE A 207 12.31 3.67 -0.13
CA ILE A 207 11.21 3.02 0.58
C ILE A 207 11.82 2.05 1.57
N ASN A 208 11.54 2.26 2.85
CA ASN A 208 11.87 1.32 3.91
C ASN A 208 10.58 0.72 4.45
N PHE A 209 10.52 -0.60 4.53
CA PHE A 209 9.35 -1.31 5.04
C PHE A 209 9.75 -2.30 6.12
N SER A 210 9.01 -2.34 7.22
CA SER A 210 9.16 -3.32 8.29
C SER A 210 7.83 -3.98 8.61
N ALA A 211 7.80 -5.30 8.59
CA ALA A 211 6.62 -6.10 8.94
C ALA A 211 6.51 -6.42 10.43
N GLY A 212 7.23 -5.70 11.30
CA GLY A 212 7.27 -5.86 12.76
C GLY A 212 8.70 -5.87 13.30
N GLY A 213 8.87 -5.83 14.61
CA GLY A 213 10.18 -5.76 15.22
C GLY A 213 10.94 -4.46 14.96
N PHE A 214 10.24 -3.36 14.67
CA PHE A 214 10.83 -2.06 14.33
C PHE A 214 11.29 -1.29 15.58
N SER A 215 12.24 -0.36 15.38
CA SER A 215 12.92 0.42 16.42
C SER A 215 12.02 1.42 17.16
N ALA A 216 12.52 2.03 18.25
CA ALA A 216 11.77 2.93 19.12
C ALA A 216 11.43 4.29 18.47
N GLU A 217 12.13 4.68 17.40
CA GLU A 217 11.83 5.89 16.63
C GLU A 217 10.45 5.89 15.98
N TYR A 218 9.97 4.71 15.60
CA TYR A 218 8.63 4.54 15.03
C TYR A 218 7.61 4.26 16.13
N GLY A 219 6.47 4.97 16.14
CA GLY A 219 5.53 4.93 17.26
C GLY A 219 4.12 4.52 16.89
N ASP A 220 3.34 4.25 17.92
CA ASP A 220 1.88 4.30 17.99
C ASP A 220 1.11 3.35 17.06
N LYS A 221 1.79 2.34 16.49
CA LYS A 221 1.20 1.27 15.67
C LYS A 221 1.82 -0.09 16.02
N MET A 222 1.08 -1.18 15.71
CA MET A 222 1.43 -2.52 16.18
C MET A 222 1.88 -3.48 15.07
N SER A 223 1.65 -3.17 13.79
CA SER A 223 1.88 -4.18 12.75
C SER A 223 3.04 -3.86 11.83
N SER A 224 3.05 -2.73 11.16
CA SER A 224 4.13 -2.42 10.22
C SER A 224 4.50 -0.93 10.19
N VAL A 225 5.64 -0.65 9.56
CA VAL A 225 6.10 0.70 9.25
C VAL A 225 6.46 0.78 7.78
N LEU A 226 5.93 1.77 7.11
CA LEU A 226 6.33 2.23 5.79
C LEU A 226 6.95 3.61 5.93
N ASP A 227 8.26 3.70 5.73
CA ASP A 227 9.01 4.96 5.80
C ASP A 227 9.53 5.32 4.40
N VAL A 228 9.00 6.42 3.88
CA VAL A 228 9.24 6.89 2.51
C VAL A 228 10.01 8.18 2.53
N THR A 229 11.06 8.23 1.71
CA THR A 229 11.81 9.46 1.49
C THR A 229 11.61 9.93 0.06
N TYR A 230 11.21 11.19 -0.13
CA TYR A 230 11.08 11.79 -1.44
C TYR A 230 12.44 12.20 -2.01
N LYS A 231 12.49 12.32 -3.34
CA LYS A 231 13.69 12.73 -4.07
C LYS A 231 14.14 14.14 -3.66
N ARG A 232 15.44 14.32 -3.71
CA ARG A 232 16.06 15.64 -3.61
C ARG A 232 16.68 15.97 -4.96
N PRO A 233 15.98 16.73 -5.81
CA PRO A 233 16.43 17.00 -7.17
C PRO A 233 17.67 17.91 -7.18
N HIS A 234 18.59 17.60 -8.11
CA HIS A 234 19.75 18.45 -8.41
C HIS A 234 19.74 18.97 -9.85
N ALA A 235 18.95 18.36 -10.72
CA ALA A 235 18.80 18.75 -12.12
C ALA A 235 17.31 18.72 -12.49
N PHE A 236 16.98 19.43 -13.55
CA PHE A 236 15.62 19.38 -14.10
C PHE A 236 15.32 17.99 -14.68
N ALA A 237 14.22 17.41 -14.24
CA ALA A 237 13.67 16.18 -14.75
C ALA A 237 12.15 16.18 -14.58
N GLY A 238 11.47 15.24 -15.23
CA GLY A 238 10.05 15.06 -15.06
C GLY A 238 9.54 13.82 -15.76
N SER A 239 8.29 13.49 -15.50
CA SER A 239 7.60 12.39 -16.18
C SER A 239 6.14 12.71 -16.42
N VAL A 240 5.60 12.12 -17.47
CA VAL A 240 4.17 12.12 -17.78
C VAL A 240 3.76 10.69 -18.05
N THR A 241 2.76 10.23 -17.30
CA THR A 241 2.13 8.93 -17.51
C THR A 241 0.68 9.15 -17.94
N LEU A 242 0.27 8.52 -19.01
CA LEU A 242 -1.11 8.50 -19.49
C LEU A 242 -1.58 7.05 -19.54
N SER A 243 -2.73 6.75 -18.96
CA SER A 243 -3.32 5.42 -18.99
C SER A 243 -4.85 5.49 -19.16
N LEU A 244 -5.47 4.35 -19.46
CA LEU A 244 -6.94 4.27 -19.48
C LEU A 244 -7.58 4.52 -18.11
N LEU A 245 -6.80 4.39 -17.02
CA LEU A 245 -7.24 4.58 -15.65
C LEU A 245 -6.93 5.98 -15.10
N GLY A 246 -6.19 6.81 -15.84
CA GLY A 246 -5.84 8.15 -15.38
C GLY A 246 -4.58 8.73 -15.99
N ALA A 247 -4.11 9.79 -15.36
CA ALA A 247 -2.90 10.51 -15.75
C ALA A 247 -2.08 10.91 -14.54
N ASP A 248 -0.76 10.96 -14.70
CA ASP A 248 0.19 11.37 -13.69
C ASP A 248 1.23 12.30 -14.32
N VAL A 249 1.57 13.37 -13.62
CA VAL A 249 2.59 14.33 -14.05
C VAL A 249 3.51 14.63 -12.88
N HIS A 250 4.80 14.59 -13.12
CA HIS A 250 5.81 14.91 -12.14
C HIS A 250 6.85 15.84 -12.75
N VAL A 251 7.28 16.83 -11.98
CA VAL A 251 8.32 17.80 -12.37
C VAL A 251 9.23 18.04 -11.17
N GLU A 252 10.54 18.00 -11.40
CA GLU A 252 11.57 18.20 -10.37
C GLU A 252 12.71 19.08 -10.91
N GLY A 253 13.42 19.77 -9.99
CA GLY A 253 14.57 20.55 -10.37
C GLY A 253 15.23 21.27 -9.21
N SER A 254 16.39 21.89 -9.51
CA SER A 254 17.10 22.75 -8.56
C SER A 254 17.62 24.00 -9.26
N ASN A 255 17.93 25.03 -8.46
CA ASN A 255 18.63 26.20 -8.97
C ASN A 255 20.13 25.89 -9.17
N LYS A 256 20.82 26.76 -9.94
CA LYS A 256 22.24 26.57 -10.32
C LYS A 256 23.21 26.37 -9.14
N ASN A 257 22.85 26.80 -7.95
CA ASN A 257 23.69 26.72 -6.74
C ASN A 257 23.22 25.60 -5.79
N ASP A 258 22.27 24.76 -6.17
CA ASP A 258 21.65 23.71 -5.35
C ASP A 258 21.12 24.23 -3.98
N LYS A 259 20.83 25.54 -3.87
CA LYS A 259 20.24 26.12 -2.66
C LYS A 259 18.75 25.89 -2.58
N PHE A 260 18.05 25.90 -3.72
CA PHE A 260 16.63 25.68 -3.80
C PHE A 260 16.35 24.50 -4.71
N SER A 261 15.60 23.52 -4.23
CA SER A 261 15.10 22.40 -5.04
C SER A 261 13.59 22.28 -4.88
N TYR A 262 12.95 21.82 -5.94
CA TYR A 262 11.51 21.61 -5.99
C TYR A 262 11.17 20.27 -6.62
N LEU A 263 10.12 19.68 -6.10
CA LEU A 263 9.55 18.42 -6.54
C LEU A 263 8.03 18.56 -6.47
N ILE A 264 7.33 18.37 -7.58
CA ILE A 264 5.89 18.53 -7.69
C ILE A 264 5.33 17.35 -8.48
N GLY A 265 4.30 16.70 -7.94
CA GLY A 265 3.55 15.65 -8.63
C GLY A 265 2.06 15.90 -8.56
N ALA A 266 1.36 15.59 -9.61
CA ALA A 266 -0.10 15.64 -9.67
C ALA A 266 -0.63 14.39 -10.34
N ARG A 267 -1.66 13.79 -9.74
CA ARG A 267 -2.29 12.56 -10.25
C ARG A 267 -3.80 12.74 -10.40
N TYR A 268 -4.31 12.13 -11.43
CA TYR A 268 -5.74 11.97 -11.67
C TYR A 268 -6.05 10.50 -11.97
N LYS A 269 -7.04 9.92 -11.28
CA LYS A 269 -7.46 8.53 -11.49
C LYS A 269 -8.98 8.48 -11.66
N ASN A 270 -9.42 7.70 -12.64
CA ASN A 270 -10.82 7.41 -12.88
C ASN A 270 -10.98 5.91 -13.19
N THR A 271 -11.63 5.20 -12.30
CA THR A 271 -11.81 3.75 -12.41
C THR A 271 -13.19 3.35 -12.93
N ALA A 272 -13.97 4.29 -13.45
CA ALA A 272 -15.32 4.03 -13.98
C ALA A 272 -15.36 2.91 -15.03
N LEU A 273 -14.31 2.82 -15.89
CA LEU A 273 -14.19 1.75 -16.88
C LEU A 273 -14.14 0.36 -16.21
N VAL A 274 -13.34 0.22 -15.15
CA VAL A 274 -13.18 -1.05 -14.43
C VAL A 274 -14.47 -1.42 -13.70
N LEU A 275 -15.11 -0.46 -13.05
CA LEU A 275 -16.32 -0.69 -12.29
C LEU A 275 -17.50 -1.12 -13.16
N ARG A 276 -17.62 -0.56 -14.36
CA ARG A 276 -18.65 -0.97 -15.32
C ARG A 276 -18.52 -2.41 -15.79
N MET A 277 -17.35 -3.03 -15.63
CA MET A 277 -17.11 -4.42 -15.97
C MET A 277 -17.41 -5.39 -14.82
N MET A 278 -17.61 -4.88 -13.60
CA MET A 278 -17.96 -5.72 -12.45
C MET A 278 -19.41 -6.21 -12.54
N ASN A 279 -19.71 -7.29 -11.84
CA ASN A 279 -21.06 -7.87 -11.81
C ASN A 279 -22.07 -6.98 -11.07
N THR A 280 -21.61 -6.18 -10.12
CA THR A 280 -22.42 -5.10 -9.51
C THR A 280 -22.67 -4.02 -10.55
N LYS A 281 -23.82 -4.09 -11.19
CA LYS A 281 -24.23 -3.09 -12.18
C LYS A 281 -24.55 -1.78 -11.48
N GLY A 282 -23.95 -0.70 -11.97
CA GLY A 282 -24.19 0.65 -11.48
C GLY A 282 -23.55 1.68 -12.37
N SER A 283 -24.07 2.90 -12.33
CA SER A 283 -23.42 4.06 -12.94
C SER A 283 -22.45 4.65 -11.93
N TYR A 284 -21.17 4.31 -12.11
CA TYR A 284 -20.08 4.73 -11.21
C TYR A 284 -19.35 5.93 -11.81
N HIS A 285 -19.17 6.98 -11.01
CA HIS A 285 -18.41 8.17 -11.39
C HIS A 285 -17.31 8.49 -10.35
N PRO A 286 -16.32 7.60 -10.16
CA PRO A 286 -15.19 7.88 -9.28
C PRO A 286 -14.27 8.91 -9.90
N ASN A 287 -13.84 9.87 -9.10
CA ASN A 287 -12.93 10.92 -9.52
C ASN A 287 -11.94 11.19 -8.39
N PHE A 288 -10.68 10.85 -8.60
CA PHE A 288 -9.62 10.98 -7.61
C PHE A 288 -8.53 11.88 -8.16
N THR A 289 -8.17 12.90 -7.37
CA THR A 289 -7.13 13.86 -7.74
C THR A 289 -6.27 14.15 -6.54
N ASP A 290 -4.96 14.18 -6.71
CA ASP A 290 -4.04 14.70 -5.71
C ASP A 290 -2.92 15.54 -6.30
N VAL A 291 -2.35 16.40 -5.44
CA VAL A 291 -1.15 17.20 -5.72
C VAL A 291 -0.22 17.09 -4.53
N GLN A 292 1.04 16.80 -4.80
CA GLN A 292 2.09 16.66 -3.79
C GLN A 292 3.29 17.53 -4.14
N THR A 293 3.91 18.13 -3.13
CA THR A 293 5.04 19.04 -3.34
C THR A 293 6.08 18.85 -2.25
N LEU A 294 7.35 18.99 -2.62
CA LEU A 294 8.46 19.12 -1.68
C LEU A 294 9.36 20.26 -2.15
N PHE A 295 9.49 21.29 -1.33
CA PHE A 295 10.40 22.39 -1.55
C PHE A 295 11.48 22.35 -0.51
N ASN A 296 12.75 22.46 -0.90
CA ASN A 296 13.88 22.55 0.03
C ASN A 296 14.66 23.81 -0.25
N TYR A 297 15.00 24.54 0.81
CA TYR A 297 15.84 25.72 0.75
C TYR A 297 16.99 25.62 1.73
N ARG A 298 18.22 25.61 1.23
CA ARG A 298 19.45 25.56 2.00
C ARG A 298 19.99 26.97 2.21
N PHE A 299 19.83 27.52 3.41
CA PHE A 299 20.39 28.83 3.77
C PHE A 299 21.91 28.82 3.70
N ASN A 300 22.51 27.78 4.30
CA ASN A 300 23.95 27.52 4.31
C ASN A 300 24.22 26.04 4.57
N LYS A 301 25.48 25.63 4.83
CA LYS A 301 25.85 24.23 5.08
C LYS A 301 25.22 23.64 6.35
N LYS A 302 24.76 24.49 7.29
CA LYS A 302 24.23 24.08 8.59
C LYS A 302 22.71 24.12 8.68
N TRP A 303 22.05 25.00 7.91
CA TRP A 303 20.62 25.25 8.00
C TRP A 303 19.90 24.97 6.70
N GLU A 304 18.86 24.18 6.80
CA GLU A 304 17.97 23.84 5.70
C GLU A 304 16.51 23.88 6.15
N LEU A 305 15.65 24.44 5.31
CA LEU A 305 14.20 24.47 5.49
C LEU A 305 13.55 23.65 4.38
N SER A 306 12.67 22.74 4.74
CA SER A 306 11.88 21.94 3.79
C SER A 306 10.39 22.17 4.04
N PHE A 307 9.60 22.22 2.97
CA PHE A 307 8.15 22.24 3.00
C PHE A 307 7.60 21.08 2.22
N LEU A 308 6.86 20.18 2.89
CA LEU A 308 6.10 19.08 2.31
C LEU A 308 4.63 19.49 2.26
N GLY A 309 4.00 19.42 1.09
CA GLY A 309 2.58 19.71 0.90
C GLY A 309 1.86 18.54 0.21
N TYR A 310 0.65 18.27 0.66
CA TYR A 310 -0.26 17.28 0.09
C TYR A 310 -1.69 17.81 0.10
N TYR A 311 -2.38 17.66 -1.01
CA TYR A 311 -3.80 17.90 -1.12
C TYR A 311 -4.44 16.82 -2.00
N SER A 312 -5.53 16.24 -1.54
CA SER A 312 -6.32 15.30 -2.34
C SER A 312 -7.81 15.59 -2.26
N ARG A 313 -8.50 15.26 -3.34
CA ARG A 313 -9.95 15.26 -3.43
C ARG A 313 -10.41 13.99 -4.11
N ASN A 314 -11.14 13.17 -3.38
CA ASN A 314 -11.71 11.93 -3.83
C ASN A 314 -13.23 12.06 -3.82
N GLN A 315 -13.87 11.81 -4.96
CA GLN A 315 -15.31 11.83 -5.11
C GLN A 315 -15.76 10.47 -5.63
N TYR A 316 -16.80 9.98 -5.05
CA TYR A 316 -17.41 8.72 -5.45
C TYR A 316 -18.91 8.96 -5.58
N ASN A 317 -19.46 8.71 -6.74
CA ASN A 317 -20.89 8.78 -6.99
C ASN A 317 -21.31 7.44 -7.59
N LEU A 318 -22.25 6.78 -6.94
CA LEU A 318 -22.80 5.51 -7.35
C LEU A 318 -24.32 5.65 -7.50
N VAL A 319 -24.82 5.34 -8.68
CA VAL A 319 -26.25 5.08 -8.92
C VAL A 319 -26.38 3.58 -9.20
N PRO A 320 -26.84 2.78 -8.22
CA PRO A 320 -26.95 1.35 -8.39
C PRO A 320 -27.97 1.02 -9.48
N GLN A 321 -27.72 -0.05 -10.21
CA GLN A 321 -28.62 -0.56 -11.24
C GLN A 321 -29.04 -1.98 -10.89
N THR A 322 -30.18 -2.41 -11.44
CA THR A 322 -30.68 -3.77 -11.28
C THR A 322 -29.59 -4.79 -11.52
N ALA A 323 -29.33 -5.61 -10.52
CA ALA A 323 -28.35 -6.69 -10.56
C ALA A 323 -29.06 -8.03 -10.64
N GLU A 324 -28.46 -8.98 -11.38
CA GLU A 324 -28.95 -10.33 -11.52
C GLU A 324 -27.80 -11.30 -11.40
N THR A 325 -27.93 -12.30 -10.53
CA THR A 325 -26.92 -13.35 -10.36
C THR A 325 -27.59 -14.71 -10.14
N SER A 326 -26.99 -15.77 -10.66
CA SER A 326 -27.46 -17.12 -10.44
C SER A 326 -26.47 -17.89 -9.61
N PHE A 327 -26.96 -18.68 -8.67
CA PHE A 327 -26.15 -19.49 -7.76
C PHE A 327 -26.88 -20.80 -7.42
N GLY A 328 -26.15 -21.78 -6.91
CA GLY A 328 -26.69 -23.06 -6.52
C GLY A 328 -25.89 -24.24 -7.08
N TYR A 329 -26.51 -25.39 -7.10
CA TYR A 329 -25.95 -26.65 -7.57
C TYR A 329 -26.73 -27.20 -8.78
N VAL A 330 -26.23 -28.24 -9.43
CA VAL A 330 -26.83 -28.85 -10.62
C VAL A 330 -28.29 -29.28 -10.41
N ASN A 331 -28.69 -29.62 -9.19
CA ASN A 331 -30.03 -30.05 -8.86
C ASN A 331 -30.95 -28.95 -8.31
N GLN A 332 -30.37 -27.81 -7.90
CA GLN A 332 -31.14 -26.73 -7.30
C GLN A 332 -30.36 -25.43 -7.49
N ALA A 333 -30.80 -24.61 -8.40
CA ALA A 333 -30.21 -23.30 -8.65
C ALA A 333 -31.27 -22.23 -8.57
N TYR A 334 -30.83 -21.05 -8.13
CA TYR A 334 -31.64 -19.88 -7.95
C TYR A 334 -31.08 -18.70 -8.74
N ARG A 335 -31.97 -17.81 -9.12
CA ARG A 335 -31.65 -16.50 -9.69
C ARG A 335 -32.09 -15.43 -8.72
N LEU A 336 -31.14 -14.70 -8.17
CA LEU A 336 -31.39 -13.49 -7.41
C LEU A 336 -31.39 -12.31 -8.35
N LYS A 337 -32.47 -11.53 -8.30
CA LYS A 337 -32.59 -10.25 -8.99
C LYS A 337 -32.82 -9.17 -7.96
N ILE A 338 -32.02 -8.12 -8.00
CA ILE A 338 -32.12 -6.99 -7.09
C ILE A 338 -32.44 -5.76 -7.91
N TYR A 339 -33.60 -5.18 -7.65
CA TYR A 339 -34.02 -3.90 -8.23
C TYR A 339 -33.54 -2.80 -7.30
N PHE A 340 -32.62 -1.99 -7.78
CA PHE A 340 -32.07 -0.88 -7.00
C PHE A 340 -32.69 0.45 -7.42
N GLU A 341 -32.90 1.32 -6.43
CA GLU A 341 -33.21 2.74 -6.59
C GLU A 341 -32.36 3.58 -5.65
N GLY A 342 -32.12 4.84 -6.02
CA GLY A 342 -31.39 5.79 -5.19
C GLY A 342 -30.00 6.11 -5.69
N GLU A 343 -29.20 6.77 -4.84
CA GLU A 343 -27.82 7.16 -5.13
C GLU A 343 -26.95 7.23 -3.86
N GLU A 344 -25.65 7.09 -4.05
CA GLU A 344 -24.62 7.29 -3.03
C GLU A 344 -23.63 8.34 -3.52
N ILE A 345 -23.37 9.37 -2.72
CA ILE A 345 -22.44 10.46 -3.02
C ILE A 345 -21.48 10.64 -1.85
N ASP A 346 -20.25 10.25 -2.06
CA ASP A 346 -19.19 10.38 -1.08
C ASP A 346 -18.12 11.35 -1.55
N ASN A 347 -17.71 12.25 -0.65
CA ASN A 347 -16.64 13.19 -0.92
C ASN A 347 -15.64 13.17 0.23
N TYR A 348 -14.35 13.05 -0.12
CA TYR A 348 -13.24 13.05 0.80
C TYR A 348 -12.22 14.09 0.33
N SER A 349 -11.98 15.10 1.15
CA SER A 349 -10.96 16.11 0.90
C SER A 349 -9.93 16.08 2.03
N THR A 350 -8.65 15.97 1.68
CA THR A 350 -7.56 15.87 2.65
C THR A 350 -6.46 16.86 2.29
N GLY A 351 -5.99 17.60 3.27
CA GLY A 351 -4.83 18.49 3.15
C GLY A 351 -3.81 18.18 4.24
N GLN A 352 -2.53 18.17 3.90
CA GLN A 352 -1.42 18.06 4.84
C GLN A 352 -0.30 19.00 4.43
N GLY A 353 0.24 19.74 5.39
CA GLY A 353 1.42 20.57 5.22
C GLY A 353 2.41 20.34 6.35
N ALA A 354 3.71 20.31 6.04
CA ALA A 354 4.75 20.19 7.06
C ALA A 354 5.95 21.07 6.72
N LEU A 355 6.44 21.80 7.74
CA LEU A 355 7.67 22.56 7.70
C LEU A 355 8.71 21.84 8.54
N THR A 356 9.85 21.50 7.93
CA THR A 356 10.99 20.89 8.61
C THR A 356 12.20 21.81 8.56
N LEU A 357 12.65 22.25 9.72
CA LEU A 357 13.89 23.01 9.88
C LEU A 357 14.98 22.04 10.37
N SER A 358 16.00 21.82 9.53
CA SER A 358 17.15 20.98 9.85
C SER A 358 18.35 21.85 10.22
N TYR A 359 19.01 21.53 11.33
CA TYR A 359 20.22 22.17 11.81
C TYR A 359 21.34 21.16 12.04
N THR A 360 22.41 21.27 11.27
CA THR A 360 23.59 20.40 11.35
C THR A 360 24.78 21.26 11.76
N PRO A 361 25.06 21.44 13.08
CA PRO A 361 26.16 22.26 13.56
C PRO A 361 27.53 21.72 13.11
N PHE A 362 27.68 20.40 13.04
CA PHE A 362 28.81 19.65 12.52
C PHE A 362 28.34 18.28 12.01
N ASP A 363 29.13 17.62 11.18
CA ASP A 363 28.74 16.44 10.38
C ASP A 363 28.12 15.28 11.19
N LYS A 364 28.43 15.17 12.47
CA LYS A 364 27.99 14.06 13.35
C LYS A 364 26.71 14.40 14.14
N LEU A 365 26.22 15.63 14.12
CA LEU A 365 25.05 16.02 14.90
C LEU A 365 24.02 16.72 14.02
N ASN A 366 22.82 16.19 14.01
CA ASN A 366 21.69 16.73 13.27
C ASN A 366 20.48 16.91 14.19
N PHE A 367 19.82 18.06 14.07
CA PHE A 367 18.55 18.36 14.71
C PHE A 367 17.51 18.67 13.64
N LYS A 368 16.33 18.11 13.78
CA LYS A 368 15.16 18.43 12.97
C LYS A 368 14.03 18.93 13.86
N PHE A 369 13.44 20.05 13.48
CA PHE A 369 12.23 20.59 14.08
C PHE A 369 11.15 20.58 13.02
N ILE A 370 10.05 19.87 13.29
CA ILE A 370 8.98 19.61 12.35
C ILE A 370 7.68 20.16 12.91
N ALA A 371 7.02 21.05 12.16
CA ALA A 371 5.67 21.48 12.44
C ALA A 371 4.76 21.02 11.31
N SER A 372 3.75 20.21 11.60
CA SER A 372 2.83 19.70 10.57
C SER A 372 1.37 19.94 10.95
N ALA A 373 0.55 20.15 9.94
CA ALA A 373 -0.89 20.28 10.05
C ALA A 373 -1.55 19.33 9.05
N TYR A 374 -2.56 18.61 9.49
CA TYR A 374 -3.41 17.74 8.70
C TYR A 374 -4.87 18.17 8.87
N SER A 375 -5.65 18.14 7.80
CA SER A 375 -7.08 18.37 7.81
C SER A 375 -7.78 17.41 6.87
N ALA A 376 -8.86 16.78 7.32
CA ALA A 376 -9.73 15.96 6.49
C ALA A 376 -11.18 16.42 6.65
N TYR A 377 -11.91 16.49 5.53
CA TYR A 377 -13.34 16.70 5.49
C TYR A 377 -13.98 15.61 4.63
N GLU A 378 -14.88 14.85 5.22
CA GLU A 378 -15.53 13.71 4.60
C GLU A 378 -17.04 13.86 4.70
N THR A 379 -17.75 13.56 3.63
CA THR A 379 -19.21 13.45 3.63
C THR A 379 -19.63 12.17 2.95
N GLU A 380 -20.51 11.43 3.59
CA GLU A 380 -21.14 10.22 3.05
C GLU A 380 -22.66 10.44 3.03
N ARG A 381 -23.25 10.39 1.87
CA ARG A 381 -24.67 10.63 1.68
C ARG A 381 -25.25 9.59 0.75
N TYR A 382 -26.12 8.77 1.27
CA TYR A 382 -26.84 7.81 0.44
C TYR A 382 -28.29 7.62 0.89
N ASP A 383 -29.12 7.36 -0.10
CA ASP A 383 -30.43 6.78 0.01
C ASP A 383 -30.49 5.67 -1.02
N THR A 384 -30.36 4.43 -0.57
CA THR A 384 -30.36 3.28 -1.47
C THR A 384 -31.40 2.28 -1.04
N GLN A 385 -32.31 1.98 -1.95
CA GLN A 385 -33.33 0.97 -1.77
C GLN A 385 -33.03 -0.21 -2.70
N GLY A 386 -33.23 -1.42 -2.19
CA GLY A 386 -33.16 -2.64 -2.99
C GLY A 386 -34.35 -3.54 -2.73
N GLU A 387 -35.00 -4.02 -3.79
CA GLU A 387 -35.99 -5.09 -3.74
C GLU A 387 -35.36 -6.38 -4.22
N TYR A 388 -35.37 -7.41 -3.36
CA TYR A 388 -34.86 -8.73 -3.67
C TYR A 388 -35.97 -9.62 -4.22
N ARG A 389 -35.73 -10.21 -5.40
CA ARG A 389 -36.53 -11.30 -5.95
C ARG A 389 -35.66 -12.52 -6.15
N MET A 390 -36.10 -13.66 -5.68
CA MET A 390 -35.40 -14.92 -5.83
C MET A 390 -36.30 -15.93 -6.55
N GLY A 391 -35.83 -16.40 -7.69
CA GLY A 391 -36.53 -17.38 -8.49
C GLY A 391 -35.78 -18.70 -8.61
N GLN A 392 -36.49 -19.83 -8.52
CA GLN A 392 -35.89 -21.13 -8.76
C GLN A 392 -35.72 -21.32 -10.25
N LEU A 393 -34.58 -21.89 -10.67
CA LEU A 393 -34.27 -22.18 -12.07
C LEU A 393 -34.70 -23.60 -12.43
N GLU A 394 -35.28 -23.78 -13.63
CA GLU A 394 -35.45 -25.09 -14.24
C GLU A 394 -34.07 -25.66 -14.61
N MET A 395 -33.68 -26.73 -13.94
CA MET A 395 -32.37 -27.38 -14.15
C MET A 395 -32.41 -28.62 -15.05
N ASN A 396 -33.61 -29.02 -15.51
CA ASN A 396 -33.74 -30.14 -16.45
C ASN A 396 -33.27 -29.74 -17.85
N LEU A 397 -32.10 -30.21 -18.26
CA LEU A 397 -31.52 -29.92 -19.58
C LEU A 397 -32.37 -30.37 -20.77
N GLY A 398 -33.36 -31.23 -20.56
CA GLY A 398 -34.32 -31.68 -21.56
C GLY A 398 -35.59 -30.84 -21.65
N SER A 399 -35.77 -29.87 -20.75
CA SER A 399 -36.92 -28.98 -20.76
C SER A 399 -36.65 -27.79 -21.70
N GLU A 400 -37.71 -27.32 -22.40
CA GLU A 400 -37.67 -26.08 -23.19
C GLU A 400 -37.41 -24.88 -22.30
N ASP A 401 -37.76 -24.94 -21.02
CA ASP A 401 -37.57 -23.92 -20.01
C ASP A 401 -36.23 -24.04 -19.24
N SER A 402 -35.33 -24.90 -19.66
CA SER A 402 -34.03 -25.09 -19.00
C SER A 402 -33.28 -23.75 -18.82
N GLY A 403 -32.95 -23.43 -17.58
CA GLY A 403 -32.29 -22.16 -17.21
C GLY A 403 -33.25 -20.97 -17.05
N ASN A 404 -34.55 -21.14 -17.30
CA ASN A 404 -35.54 -20.12 -17.00
C ASN A 404 -36.00 -20.17 -15.54
N VAL A 405 -36.51 -19.09 -15.04
CA VAL A 405 -37.13 -19.01 -13.70
C VAL A 405 -38.51 -19.65 -13.78
N ILE A 406 -38.77 -20.69 -12.99
CA ILE A 406 -40.01 -21.39 -12.91
C ILE A 406 -40.90 -20.94 -11.73
N ASP A 407 -40.27 -20.37 -10.72
CA ASP A 407 -40.96 -19.88 -9.53
C ASP A 407 -40.22 -18.64 -9.01
N ASP A 408 -40.87 -17.49 -8.97
CA ASP A 408 -40.32 -16.19 -8.63
C ASP A 408 -41.03 -15.59 -7.42
N HIS A 409 -40.29 -15.37 -6.36
CA HIS A 409 -40.79 -14.79 -5.11
C HIS A 409 -40.08 -13.51 -4.76
N SER A 410 -40.84 -12.51 -4.31
CA SER A 410 -40.29 -11.35 -3.59
C SER A 410 -39.81 -11.83 -2.23
N VAL A 411 -38.53 -11.57 -1.91
CA VAL A 411 -37.91 -12.00 -0.66
C VAL A 411 -37.88 -10.88 0.36
N GLY A 412 -37.96 -9.62 -0.11
CA GLY A 412 -38.02 -8.46 0.75
C GLY A 412 -37.35 -7.23 0.14
N THR A 413 -37.39 -6.14 0.89
CA THR A 413 -36.75 -4.88 0.53
C THR A 413 -35.85 -4.40 1.65
N TYR A 414 -34.87 -3.59 1.30
CA TYR A 414 -34.13 -2.83 2.30
C TYR A 414 -34.05 -1.35 1.87
N LEU A 415 -33.90 -0.47 2.84
CA LEU A 415 -33.64 0.95 2.63
C LEU A 415 -32.53 1.39 3.57
N ASN A 416 -31.43 1.83 2.97
CA ASN A 416 -30.28 2.37 3.68
C ASN A 416 -30.24 3.89 3.51
N HIS A 417 -30.07 4.59 4.60
CA HIS A 417 -29.97 6.04 4.66
C HIS A 417 -28.71 6.46 5.40
N ALA A 418 -27.99 7.46 4.88
CA ALA A 418 -26.93 8.13 5.61
C ALA A 418 -26.80 9.62 5.25
N ARG A 419 -26.47 10.41 6.27
CA ARG A 419 -26.10 11.83 6.18
C ARG A 419 -24.94 12.12 7.13
N ASN A 420 -23.78 11.57 6.79
CA ASN A 420 -22.60 11.68 7.64
C ASN A 420 -21.71 12.86 7.23
N ALA A 421 -21.14 13.51 8.21
CA ALA A 421 -20.11 14.52 8.01
C ALA A 421 -19.02 14.40 9.06
N PHE A 422 -17.79 14.17 8.61
CA PHE A 422 -16.63 14.01 9.46
C PHE A 422 -15.59 15.09 9.16
N TYR A 423 -15.13 15.77 10.19
CA TYR A 423 -14.08 16.76 10.11
C TYR A 423 -12.97 16.46 11.13
N ALA A 424 -11.74 16.35 10.67
CA ALA A 424 -10.60 16.13 11.54
C ALA A 424 -9.50 17.14 11.27
N GLN A 425 -8.88 17.64 12.33
CA GLN A 425 -7.68 18.48 12.30
C GLN A 425 -6.65 17.90 13.25
N VAL A 426 -5.39 17.82 12.78
CA VAL A 426 -4.27 17.35 13.60
C VAL A 426 -3.09 18.27 13.42
N PHE A 427 -2.55 18.78 14.51
CA PHE A 427 -1.35 19.60 14.54
C PHE A 427 -0.27 18.85 15.31
N ASN A 428 0.92 18.74 14.71
CA ASN A 428 2.07 18.11 15.35
C ASN A 428 3.24 19.09 15.43
N PHE A 429 3.91 19.06 16.58
CA PHE A 429 5.24 19.63 16.76
C PHE A 429 6.19 18.52 17.18
N GLN A 430 7.23 18.32 16.41
CA GLN A 430 8.17 17.22 16.63
C GLN A 430 9.61 17.74 16.59
N HIS A 431 10.43 17.22 17.48
CA HIS A 431 11.87 17.36 17.46
C HIS A 431 12.52 15.98 17.30
N ILE A 432 13.48 15.86 16.41
CA ILE A 432 14.31 14.66 16.23
C ILE A 432 15.77 15.10 16.28
N GLY A 433 16.56 14.44 17.12
CA GLY A 433 18.01 14.59 17.17
C GLY A 433 18.72 13.29 16.78
N THR A 434 19.82 13.40 16.08
CA THR A 434 20.71 12.27 15.74
C THR A 434 22.14 12.65 16.02
N TYR A 435 22.87 11.82 16.77
CA TYR A 435 24.26 12.03 17.11
C TYR A 435 25.10 10.77 16.87
N GLU A 436 26.10 10.89 16.02
CA GLU A 436 27.05 9.83 15.70
C GLU A 436 28.33 9.98 16.52
N ILE A 437 28.61 9.03 17.38
CA ILE A 437 29.78 8.96 18.24
C ILE A 437 30.50 7.64 18.09
N SER A 438 31.67 7.64 17.49
CA SER A 438 32.44 6.39 17.28
C SER A 438 31.56 5.31 16.62
N ASN A 439 31.22 4.27 17.35
CA ASN A 439 30.43 3.13 16.91
C ASN A 439 28.94 3.24 17.24
N ASN A 440 28.53 4.34 17.89
CA ASN A 440 27.14 4.56 18.34
C ASN A 440 26.44 5.57 17.45
N ASN A 441 25.18 5.32 17.16
CA ASN A 441 24.26 6.28 16.52
C ASN A 441 23.06 6.47 17.45
N ILE A 442 23.13 7.54 18.24
CA ILE A 442 22.09 7.88 19.21
C ILE A 442 21.04 8.73 18.52
N LYS A 443 19.78 8.32 18.62
CA LYS A 443 18.62 9.03 18.08
C LYS A 443 17.59 9.27 19.18
N TRP A 444 17.00 10.45 19.22
CA TRP A 444 15.96 10.79 20.17
C TRP A 444 14.92 11.68 19.52
N GLY A 445 13.73 11.70 20.09
CA GLY A 445 12.66 12.56 19.61
C GLY A 445 11.63 12.88 20.68
N LEU A 446 10.98 14.01 20.46
CA LEU A 446 9.82 14.48 21.24
C LEU A 446 8.74 14.89 20.26
N ARG A 447 7.50 14.54 20.53
CA ARG A 447 6.33 14.92 19.73
C ARG A 447 5.20 15.38 20.64
N TYR A 448 4.58 16.48 20.27
CA TYR A 448 3.28 16.92 20.77
C TYR A 448 2.30 16.89 19.61
N GLN A 449 1.14 16.29 19.85
CA GLN A 449 0.06 16.21 18.88
C GLN A 449 -1.23 16.74 19.50
N HIS A 450 -1.82 17.74 18.84
CA HIS A 450 -3.18 18.19 19.11
C HIS A 450 -4.12 17.69 18.01
N GLN A 451 -5.16 16.98 18.41
CA GLN A 451 -6.16 16.41 17.50
C GLN A 451 -7.55 16.95 17.85
N ARG A 452 -8.30 17.40 16.84
CA ARG A 452 -9.71 17.77 16.96
C ARG A 452 -10.50 16.99 15.92
N VAL A 453 -11.59 16.36 16.36
CA VAL A 453 -12.54 15.64 15.52
C VAL A 453 -13.93 16.17 15.81
N ASP A 454 -14.71 16.39 14.74
CA ASP A 454 -16.12 16.73 14.76
C ASP A 454 -16.81 15.75 13.81
N ASP A 455 -17.66 14.86 14.33
CA ASP A 455 -18.28 13.77 13.59
C ASP A 455 -19.80 13.78 13.82
N VAL A 456 -20.53 14.05 12.76
CA VAL A 456 -21.99 13.97 12.69
C VAL A 456 -22.37 12.70 11.97
N ILE A 457 -23.11 11.84 12.65
CA ILE A 457 -23.56 10.54 12.15
C ILE A 457 -25.07 10.56 12.17
N ASP A 458 -25.67 10.24 11.05
CA ASP A 458 -27.11 9.98 10.92
C ASP A 458 -27.28 8.86 9.88
N GLU A 459 -27.24 7.63 10.36
CA GLU A 459 -27.40 6.41 9.57
C GLU A 459 -28.54 5.57 10.11
N TRP A 460 -29.35 5.03 9.24
CA TRP A 460 -30.33 4.03 9.62
C TRP A 460 -30.63 3.08 8.46
N GLU A 461 -31.09 1.89 8.82
CA GLU A 461 -31.45 0.83 7.90
C GLU A 461 -32.82 0.27 8.26
N VAL A 462 -33.65 0.11 7.24
CA VAL A 462 -34.91 -0.67 7.30
C VAL A 462 -34.72 -1.91 6.44
N ILE A 463 -35.02 -3.06 6.99
CA ILE A 463 -35.09 -4.32 6.24
C ILE A 463 -36.51 -4.82 6.36
N ASP A 464 -37.17 -4.93 5.23
CA ASP A 464 -38.46 -5.58 5.07
C ASP A 464 -38.25 -6.88 4.30
N SER A 465 -37.93 -7.93 5.02
CA SER A 465 -37.96 -9.26 4.46
C SER A 465 -39.33 -9.90 4.72
N ALA A 466 -39.81 -10.73 3.82
CA ALA A 466 -41.14 -11.37 3.93
C ALA A 466 -41.39 -11.93 5.33
N GLY A 467 -42.21 -11.26 6.11
CA GLY A 467 -42.56 -11.63 7.49
C GLY A 467 -41.82 -10.87 8.61
N TYR A 468 -41.03 -9.81 8.31
CA TYR A 468 -40.32 -9.05 9.36
C TYR A 468 -41.03 -7.75 9.79
N SER A 469 -41.45 -6.90 8.87
CA SER A 469 -41.94 -5.57 9.22
C SER A 469 -43.43 -5.40 9.01
N LEU A 470 -44.00 -6.10 8.03
CA LEU A 470 -45.45 -6.19 7.80
C LEU A 470 -45.80 -7.66 7.64
N PRO A 471 -46.61 -8.22 8.53
CA PRO A 471 -47.14 -9.56 8.33
C PRO A 471 -47.88 -9.59 7.00
N SER A 472 -47.44 -10.48 6.12
CA SER A 472 -48.21 -10.71 4.87
C SER A 472 -49.61 -11.18 5.23
N ALA A 473 -50.56 -10.92 4.35
CA ALA A 473 -51.96 -11.38 4.53
C ALA A 473 -52.02 -12.92 4.75
N PHE A 474 -51.02 -13.67 4.34
CA PHE A 474 -50.86 -15.12 4.56
C PHE A 474 -50.43 -15.50 5.98
N SER A 475 -49.85 -14.56 6.75
CA SER A 475 -49.46 -14.81 8.15
C SER A 475 -50.61 -14.76 9.13
N TYR A 476 -51.78 -14.30 8.69
CA TYR A 476 -52.99 -14.24 9.48
C TYR A 476 -54.10 -15.03 8.79
N PRO A 477 -54.27 -16.32 9.11
CA PRO A 477 -55.44 -17.04 8.70
C PRO A 477 -56.67 -16.58 9.52
N GLY A 478 -57.26 -15.45 9.15
CA GLY A 478 -58.35 -14.83 9.86
C GLY A 478 -58.40 -13.32 9.67
N GLU A 479 -59.06 -12.58 10.58
CA GLU A 479 -59.11 -11.14 10.53
C GLU A 479 -57.77 -10.52 10.84
N MET A 480 -57.33 -9.51 10.07
CA MET A 480 -56.16 -8.72 10.36
C MET A 480 -56.25 -8.11 11.78
N PRO A 481 -55.18 -8.04 12.56
CA PRO A 481 -55.20 -7.36 13.86
C PRO A 481 -55.55 -5.88 13.69
N ASP A 482 -56.33 -5.33 14.60
CA ASP A 482 -56.74 -3.93 14.61
C ASP A 482 -55.57 -2.95 14.63
N VAL A 483 -54.38 -3.40 15.07
CA VAL A 483 -53.16 -2.62 15.11
C VAL A 483 -52.09 -3.41 14.38
N LEU A 484 -51.64 -2.87 13.24
CA LEU A 484 -50.48 -3.41 12.54
C LEU A 484 -49.19 -3.16 13.33
N PRO A 485 -48.26 -4.13 13.40
CA PRO A 485 -46.99 -3.90 14.06
C PRO A 485 -46.20 -2.75 13.39
N GLU A 486 -45.60 -1.92 14.23
CA GLU A 486 -44.77 -0.83 13.75
C GLU A 486 -43.56 -1.34 12.95
N ILE A 487 -43.24 -0.66 11.84
CA ILE A 487 -42.00 -0.89 11.12
C ILE A 487 -40.82 -0.43 12.01
N ARG A 488 -39.92 -1.32 12.34
CA ARG A 488 -38.75 -1.03 13.19
C ARG A 488 -37.51 -0.87 12.33
N LEU A 489 -36.61 0.03 12.76
CA LEU A 489 -35.30 0.17 12.17
C LEU A 489 -34.48 -1.09 12.50
N ASN A 490 -33.84 -1.67 11.50
CA ASN A 490 -32.91 -2.79 11.68
C ASN A 490 -31.61 -2.31 12.32
N ALA A 491 -31.12 -1.14 11.90
CA ALA A 491 -29.97 -0.49 12.51
C ALA A 491 -30.21 1.03 12.59
N LEU A 492 -29.72 1.64 13.65
CA LEU A 492 -29.72 3.08 13.87
C LEU A 492 -28.41 3.50 14.52
N SER A 493 -27.71 4.43 13.89
CA SER A 493 -26.54 5.10 14.43
C SER A 493 -26.74 6.61 14.27
N ARG A 494 -26.98 7.31 15.38
CA ARG A 494 -27.19 8.77 15.38
C ARG A 494 -26.43 9.41 16.51
N ALA A 495 -25.45 10.24 16.18
CA ALA A 495 -24.62 10.92 17.14
C ALA A 495 -23.97 12.18 16.57
N HIS A 496 -23.62 13.11 17.46
CA HIS A 496 -22.73 14.22 17.16
C HIS A 496 -21.58 14.22 18.16
N ASN A 497 -20.41 13.81 17.74
CA ASN A 497 -19.24 13.66 18.57
C ASN A 497 -18.24 14.77 18.33
N ILE A 498 -17.85 15.47 19.38
CA ILE A 498 -16.77 16.44 19.37
C ILE A 498 -15.65 15.94 20.30
N LEU A 499 -14.48 15.73 19.73
CA LEU A 499 -13.32 15.21 20.45
C LEU A 499 -12.13 16.14 20.29
N ALA A 500 -11.48 16.52 21.39
CA ALA A 500 -10.21 17.23 21.39
C ALA A 500 -9.22 16.52 22.30
N LEU A 501 -8.02 16.20 21.78
CA LEU A 501 -6.99 15.42 22.46
C LEU A 501 -5.62 16.07 22.33
N ASN A 502 -4.80 15.86 23.39
CA ASN A 502 -3.40 16.31 23.44
C ASN A 502 -2.51 15.13 23.81
N ASN A 503 -1.78 14.60 22.83
CA ASN A 503 -0.91 13.45 23.04
C ASN A 503 0.55 13.90 23.08
N PHE A 504 1.36 13.21 23.88
CA PHE A 504 2.80 13.46 24.03
C PHE A 504 3.57 12.17 23.85
N ASP A 505 4.61 12.21 23.04
CA ASP A 505 5.49 11.10 22.77
C ASP A 505 6.94 11.49 22.95
N ALA A 506 7.74 10.56 23.44
CA ALA A 506 9.18 10.70 23.52
C ALA A 506 9.86 9.37 23.23
N PHE A 507 11.01 9.39 22.57
CA PHE A 507 11.82 8.20 22.41
C PHE A 507 13.31 8.51 22.50
N VAL A 508 14.07 7.50 22.89
CA VAL A 508 15.53 7.47 22.80
C VAL A 508 15.95 6.08 22.39
N GLN A 509 16.92 6.01 21.48
CA GLN A 509 17.52 4.75 21.04
C GLN A 509 19.00 4.93 20.73
N ASP A 510 19.77 3.86 20.86
CA ASP A 510 21.15 3.77 20.40
C ASP A 510 21.34 2.57 19.49
N LYS A 511 22.02 2.77 18.37
CA LYS A 511 22.49 1.73 17.46
C LYS A 511 24.00 1.65 17.58
N TRP A 512 24.50 0.57 18.19
CA TRP A 512 25.92 0.29 18.32
C TRP A 512 26.35 -0.73 17.27
N THR A 513 27.43 -0.41 16.54
CA THR A 513 27.98 -1.27 15.48
C THR A 513 29.42 -1.61 15.82
N HIS A 514 29.78 -2.89 15.81
CA HIS A 514 31.12 -3.37 16.05
C HIS A 514 31.59 -4.30 14.95
N GLU A 515 32.70 -3.93 14.32
CA GLU A 515 33.43 -4.80 13.37
C GLU A 515 34.55 -5.53 14.10
N PHE A 516 34.57 -6.86 13.99
CA PHE A 516 35.61 -7.70 14.55
C PHE A 516 36.79 -7.82 13.60
N ASN A 517 37.97 -8.20 14.14
CA ASN A 517 39.20 -8.31 13.34
C ASN A 517 39.13 -9.37 12.23
N ASP A 518 38.22 -10.30 12.31
CA ASP A 518 37.96 -11.33 11.29
C ASP A 518 37.04 -10.83 10.15
N GLY A 519 36.55 -9.57 10.24
CA GLY A 519 35.63 -8.97 9.30
C GLY A 519 34.15 -9.37 9.52
N SER A 520 33.83 -10.01 10.65
CA SER A 520 32.42 -10.16 11.08
C SER A 520 31.91 -8.87 11.72
N GLU A 521 30.60 -8.65 11.66
CA GLU A 521 29.95 -7.43 12.15
C GLU A 521 28.83 -7.80 13.13
N LEU A 522 28.79 -7.09 14.25
CA LEU A 522 27.70 -7.16 15.23
C LEU A 522 27.03 -5.80 15.37
N VAL A 523 25.72 -5.76 15.20
CA VAL A 523 24.90 -4.55 15.39
C VAL A 523 23.91 -4.80 16.51
N LEU A 524 23.90 -3.93 17.49
CA LEU A 524 22.93 -3.90 18.58
C LEU A 524 22.10 -2.62 18.45
N ILE A 525 20.80 -2.73 18.62
CA ILE A 525 19.92 -1.58 18.75
C ILE A 525 19.07 -1.75 20.02
N GLY A 526 18.98 -0.70 20.81
CA GLY A 526 18.15 -0.66 22.00
C GLY A 526 17.50 0.69 22.15
N GLY A 527 16.24 0.74 22.54
CA GLY A 527 15.56 1.99 22.74
C GLY A 527 14.29 1.85 23.55
N VAL A 528 13.81 2.98 24.00
CA VAL A 528 12.57 3.10 24.77
C VAL A 528 11.73 4.22 24.20
N ARG A 529 10.43 3.96 24.03
CA ARG A 529 9.44 4.95 23.68
C ARG A 529 8.44 5.11 24.83
N ALA A 530 8.06 6.34 25.11
CA ALA A 530 7.06 6.69 26.09
C ALA A 530 5.97 7.51 25.42
N ASN A 531 4.72 7.21 25.78
CA ASN A 531 3.56 7.89 25.23
C ASN A 531 2.56 8.26 26.33
N TYR A 532 2.04 9.48 26.34
CA TYR A 532 0.88 9.89 27.11
C TYR A 532 -0.32 10.05 26.17
N TRP A 533 -1.37 9.24 26.41
CA TRP A 533 -2.61 9.28 25.65
C TRP A 533 -3.71 9.97 26.46
N ASP A 534 -4.14 11.12 25.99
CA ASP A 534 -5.04 12.03 26.71
C ASP A 534 -6.45 11.47 26.88
N TYR A 535 -6.99 10.75 25.86
CA TYR A 535 -8.36 10.21 25.98
C TYR A 535 -8.51 9.25 27.17
N GLY A 536 -7.63 8.28 27.27
CA GLY A 536 -7.59 7.34 28.40
C GLY A 536 -6.87 7.86 29.64
N ARG A 537 -6.21 9.04 29.57
CA ARG A 537 -5.34 9.61 30.62
C ARG A 537 -4.30 8.62 31.13
N LYS A 538 -3.71 7.87 30.23
CA LYS A 538 -2.78 6.76 30.52
C LYS A 538 -1.39 7.03 29.94
N PHE A 539 -0.39 6.59 30.68
CA PHE A 539 1.01 6.65 30.27
C PHE A 539 1.51 5.23 29.96
N TYR A 540 2.19 5.08 28.83
CA TYR A 540 2.70 3.81 28.35
C TYR A 540 4.19 3.89 28.07
N VAL A 541 4.91 2.80 28.33
CA VAL A 541 6.33 2.66 28.03
C VAL A 541 6.54 1.43 27.17
N SER A 542 7.30 1.58 26.10
CA SER A 542 7.52 0.57 25.07
C SER A 542 9.02 0.35 24.82
N PRO A 543 9.67 -0.57 25.57
CA PRO A 543 11.05 -0.97 25.29
C PRO A 543 11.11 -1.82 24.01
N ARG A 544 12.13 -1.59 23.19
CA ARG A 544 12.38 -2.30 21.93
C ARG A 544 13.86 -2.51 21.72
N GLY A 545 14.23 -3.60 21.07
CA GLY A 545 15.63 -3.88 20.78
C GLY A 545 15.80 -4.89 19.65
N GLY A 546 17.04 -4.99 19.20
CA GLY A 546 17.40 -5.95 18.17
C GLY A 546 18.91 -6.21 18.15
N ILE A 547 19.25 -7.36 17.61
CA ILE A 547 20.61 -7.82 17.41
C ILE A 547 20.73 -8.31 15.97
N ALA A 548 21.75 -7.90 15.25
CA ALA A 548 22.14 -8.53 14.00
C ALA A 548 23.59 -8.95 14.04
N TYR A 549 23.85 -10.14 13.54
CA TYR A 549 25.20 -10.70 13.40
C TYR A 549 25.47 -11.11 11.96
N LYS A 550 26.54 -10.60 11.40
CA LYS A 550 27.01 -10.89 10.05
C LYS A 550 28.37 -11.57 10.13
N PRO A 551 28.44 -12.92 10.09
CA PRO A 551 29.67 -13.64 10.08
C PRO A 551 30.50 -13.37 8.82
N HIS A 552 31.80 -13.37 8.92
CA HIS A 552 32.69 -13.28 7.76
C HIS A 552 32.72 -14.61 6.99
N LEU A 553 32.09 -14.64 5.82
CA LEU A 553 32.03 -15.80 4.93
C LEU A 553 32.80 -15.49 3.64
N LYS A 554 33.69 -16.42 3.20
CA LYS A 554 34.55 -16.19 2.03
C LYS A 554 33.83 -16.01 0.69
N LYS A 555 32.64 -16.58 0.49
CA LYS A 555 31.94 -16.59 -0.81
C LYS A 555 30.51 -16.03 -0.77
N ASN A 556 29.84 -16.19 0.35
CA ASN A 556 28.44 -15.82 0.54
C ASN A 556 28.35 -14.80 1.68
N SER A 557 27.22 -14.14 1.82
CA SER A 557 26.93 -13.28 2.97
C SER A 557 25.70 -13.79 3.70
N LEU A 558 25.80 -13.87 5.01
CA LEU A 558 24.71 -14.25 5.89
C LEU A 558 24.54 -13.13 6.92
N VAL A 559 23.31 -12.71 7.15
CA VAL A 559 22.93 -11.82 8.26
C VAL A 559 21.86 -12.52 9.07
N LEU A 560 22.08 -12.70 10.35
CA LEU A 560 21.10 -13.23 11.29
C LEU A 560 20.57 -12.09 12.14
N ARG A 561 19.26 -12.03 12.38
CA ARG A 561 18.61 -10.97 13.14
C ARG A 561 17.66 -11.54 14.18
N LEU A 562 17.63 -10.92 15.35
CA LEU A 562 16.61 -11.11 16.37
C LEU A 562 16.16 -9.72 16.81
N SER A 563 14.89 -9.41 16.67
CA SER A 563 14.33 -8.12 17.09
C SER A 563 12.99 -8.29 17.78
N GLY A 564 12.61 -7.31 18.60
CA GLY A 564 11.32 -7.36 19.27
C GLY A 564 11.16 -6.26 20.31
N GLY A 565 10.04 -6.32 21.00
CA GLY A 565 9.70 -5.35 22.03
C GLY A 565 8.21 -5.21 22.26
N SER A 566 7.86 -4.14 22.96
CA SER A 566 6.47 -3.74 23.24
C SER A 566 6.05 -2.63 22.29
N TYR A 567 4.83 -2.73 21.77
CA TYR A 567 4.22 -1.78 20.85
C TYR A 567 2.85 -1.41 21.38
N VAL A 568 2.57 -0.11 21.45
CA VAL A 568 1.31 0.43 21.97
C VAL A 568 0.65 1.24 20.85
N GLN A 569 -0.64 1.01 20.64
CA GLN A 569 -1.46 1.74 19.70
C GLN A 569 -2.68 2.31 20.41
N PRO A 570 -2.73 3.61 20.68
CA PRO A 570 -3.95 4.26 21.10
C PRO A 570 -5.04 4.07 20.04
N PRO A 571 -6.28 3.76 20.42
CA PRO A 571 -7.38 3.67 19.48
C PRO A 571 -7.56 4.98 18.71
N PHE A 572 -7.72 4.90 17.39
CA PHE A 572 -8.11 6.06 16.61
C PHE A 572 -9.63 6.31 16.73
N TYR A 573 -10.11 7.44 16.24
CA TYR A 573 -11.48 7.90 16.50
C TYR A 573 -12.56 6.84 16.22
N ARG A 574 -12.51 6.13 15.07
CA ARG A 574 -13.54 5.11 14.73
C ARG A 574 -13.50 3.88 15.64
N GLU A 575 -12.35 3.52 16.19
CA GLU A 575 -12.21 2.46 17.19
C GLU A 575 -12.79 2.83 18.56
N LEU A 576 -13.02 4.13 18.83
CA LEU A 576 -13.67 4.62 20.05
C LEU A 576 -15.18 4.71 19.90
N ARG A 577 -15.74 4.51 18.69
CA ARG A 577 -17.14 4.69 18.38
C ARG A 577 -17.90 3.36 18.49
N LYS A 578 -18.92 3.34 19.34
CA LYS A 578 -19.86 2.20 19.47
C LYS A 578 -20.80 2.11 18.26
N ARG A 579 -21.57 1.02 18.20
CA ARG A 579 -22.53 0.78 17.11
C ARG A 579 -23.64 1.84 17.04
N ASP A 580 -24.04 2.42 18.19
CA ASP A 580 -25.02 3.50 18.25
C ASP A 580 -24.51 4.87 17.80
N GLY A 581 -23.21 4.94 17.42
CA GLY A 581 -22.52 6.16 17.01
C GLY A 581 -21.84 6.92 18.14
N ASN A 582 -22.17 6.65 19.41
CA ASN A 582 -21.58 7.34 20.56
C ASN A 582 -20.16 6.85 20.88
N LEU A 583 -19.36 7.70 21.51
CA LEU A 583 -18.03 7.31 21.97
C LEU A 583 -18.10 6.47 23.25
N ILE A 584 -17.14 5.55 23.43
CA ILE A 584 -16.95 4.86 24.71
C ILE A 584 -16.56 5.85 25.79
N GLU A 585 -16.84 5.52 27.05
CA GLU A 585 -16.40 6.34 28.17
C GLU A 585 -14.87 6.36 28.29
N ARG A 586 -14.31 7.53 28.62
CA ARG A 586 -12.85 7.70 28.80
C ARG A 586 -12.25 6.73 29.83
N ALA A 587 -12.99 6.40 30.89
CA ALA A 587 -12.55 5.50 31.93
C ALA A 587 -12.33 4.06 31.43
N ASN A 588 -13.09 3.65 30.42
CA ASN A 588 -13.07 2.31 29.84
C ASN A 588 -12.08 2.21 28.65
N ALA A 589 -11.54 3.34 28.19
CA ALA A 589 -10.64 3.36 27.06
C ALA A 589 -9.24 2.86 27.43
N GLU A 590 -8.75 1.90 26.67
CA GLU A 590 -7.39 1.36 26.79
C GLU A 590 -6.69 1.35 25.44
N ALA A 591 -5.36 1.57 25.47
CA ALA A 591 -4.58 1.40 24.27
C ALA A 591 -4.32 -0.09 23.98
N GLN A 592 -4.43 -0.43 22.72
CA GLN A 592 -4.07 -1.77 22.23
C GLN A 592 -2.57 -2.00 22.38
N ARG A 593 -2.15 -3.23 22.68
CA ARG A 593 -0.76 -3.59 22.93
C ARG A 593 -0.36 -4.85 22.20
N SER A 594 0.88 -4.86 21.74
CA SER A 594 1.51 -6.03 21.12
C SER A 594 2.91 -6.25 21.69
N TRP A 595 3.24 -7.48 22.07
CA TRP A 595 4.61 -7.92 22.34
C TRP A 595 5.05 -8.80 21.19
N GLN A 596 6.17 -8.45 20.58
CA GLN A 596 6.61 -9.10 19.36
C GLN A 596 8.04 -9.60 19.49
N VAL A 597 8.30 -10.75 18.89
CA VAL A 597 9.62 -11.29 18.67
C VAL A 597 9.70 -11.76 17.22
N VAL A 598 10.75 -11.34 16.52
CA VAL A 598 11.03 -11.69 15.12
C VAL A 598 12.46 -12.22 15.04
N LEU A 599 12.60 -13.46 14.62
CA LEU A 599 13.87 -14.09 14.30
C LEU A 599 13.96 -14.28 12.80
N GLY A 600 15.02 -13.79 12.18
CA GLY A 600 15.16 -13.92 10.73
C GLY A 600 16.58 -13.73 10.24
N GLY A 601 16.72 -13.74 8.93
CA GLY A 601 18.01 -13.49 8.30
C GLY A 601 17.94 -13.42 6.79
N ASP A 602 19.04 -12.90 6.24
CA ASP A 602 19.28 -12.81 4.81
C ASP A 602 20.49 -13.66 4.45
N TYR A 603 20.31 -14.54 3.48
CA TYR A 603 21.40 -15.34 2.91
C TYR A 603 21.61 -14.95 1.46
N LYS A 604 22.75 -14.27 1.17
CA LYS A 604 23.16 -13.89 -0.18
C LYS A 604 24.04 -14.99 -0.77
N PHE A 605 23.65 -15.51 -1.93
CA PHE A 605 24.33 -16.61 -2.60
C PHE A 605 24.29 -16.44 -4.12
N ARG A 606 25.05 -17.25 -4.83
CA ARG A 606 25.01 -17.32 -6.29
C ARG A 606 24.37 -18.62 -6.75
N LEU A 607 23.37 -18.52 -7.63
CA LEU A 607 22.75 -19.62 -8.33
C LEU A 607 22.85 -19.32 -9.83
N TRP A 608 23.24 -20.29 -10.65
CA TRP A 608 23.50 -20.09 -12.08
C TRP A 608 24.47 -18.92 -12.37
N ASN A 609 25.46 -18.74 -11.52
CA ASN A 609 26.41 -17.61 -11.52
C ASN A 609 25.76 -16.21 -11.42
N ARG A 610 24.53 -16.11 -10.90
CA ARG A 610 23.74 -14.89 -10.70
C ARG A 610 23.47 -14.65 -9.22
N PRO A 611 23.30 -13.39 -8.78
CA PRO A 611 23.06 -13.08 -7.38
C PRO A 611 21.63 -13.42 -6.96
N PHE A 612 21.49 -14.03 -5.79
CA PHE A 612 20.21 -14.29 -5.12
C PHE A 612 20.29 -13.93 -3.66
N ILE A 613 19.15 -13.52 -3.10
CA ILE A 613 18.97 -13.28 -1.67
C ILE A 613 17.77 -14.10 -1.22
N LEU A 614 17.97 -14.96 -0.24
CA LEU A 614 16.93 -15.65 0.50
C LEU A 614 16.75 -14.92 1.82
N THR A 615 15.56 -14.35 2.04
CA THR A 615 15.14 -13.76 3.32
C THR A 615 14.13 -14.70 3.96
N SER A 616 14.32 -15.02 5.24
CA SER A 616 13.36 -15.82 6.00
C SER A 616 13.19 -15.24 7.39
N GLU A 617 11.94 -15.17 7.87
CA GLU A 617 11.61 -14.65 9.19
C GLU A 617 10.52 -15.51 9.84
N VAL A 618 10.74 -15.86 11.11
CA VAL A 618 9.73 -16.48 12.00
C VAL A 618 9.35 -15.44 13.03
N TYR A 619 8.07 -15.29 13.30
CA TYR A 619 7.58 -14.29 14.23
C TYR A 619 6.51 -14.84 15.16
N TYR A 620 6.44 -14.22 16.35
CA TYR A 620 5.36 -14.38 17.31
C TYR A 620 4.95 -13.01 17.85
N LYS A 621 3.63 -12.73 17.85
CA LYS A 621 3.03 -11.53 18.43
C LYS A 621 1.99 -11.97 19.47
N TYR A 622 2.09 -11.48 20.68
CA TYR A 622 1.02 -11.55 21.67
C TYR A 622 0.28 -10.21 21.71
N LEU A 623 -1.04 -10.24 21.63
CA LEU A 623 -1.90 -9.08 21.53
C LEU A 623 -2.78 -8.98 22.78
N ALA A 624 -2.89 -7.78 23.35
CA ALA A 624 -3.74 -7.50 24.51
C ALA A 624 -4.53 -6.21 24.33
N HIS A 625 -5.73 -6.19 24.88
CA HIS A 625 -6.68 -5.07 24.77
C HIS A 625 -6.97 -4.66 23.32
N ILE A 626 -6.91 -5.62 22.39
CA ILE A 626 -7.28 -5.35 21.00
C ILE A 626 -8.78 -5.14 20.89
N ILE A 627 -9.18 -4.22 20.03
CA ILE A 627 -10.58 -3.96 19.72
C ILE A 627 -11.00 -4.93 18.61
N PRO A 628 -11.96 -5.83 18.87
CA PRO A 628 -12.47 -6.71 17.84
C PRO A 628 -13.14 -5.93 16.74
N TYR A 629 -13.12 -6.49 15.53
CA TYR A 629 -13.79 -5.91 14.39
C TYR A 629 -14.36 -7.00 13.49
N ASP A 630 -15.33 -6.61 12.68
CA ASP A 630 -15.91 -7.42 11.63
C ASP A 630 -15.79 -6.71 10.29
N VAL A 631 -15.86 -7.47 9.20
CA VAL A 631 -15.87 -6.96 7.83
C VAL A 631 -17.23 -7.29 7.21
N ASP A 632 -18.10 -6.30 7.18
CA ASP A 632 -19.41 -6.39 6.57
C ASP A 632 -19.39 -5.74 5.19
N ASN A 633 -19.52 -6.57 4.16
CA ASN A 633 -19.53 -6.14 2.75
C ASN A 633 -18.45 -5.07 2.44
N VAL A 634 -17.19 -5.34 2.85
CA VAL A 634 -15.99 -4.49 2.73
C VAL A 634 -15.91 -3.30 3.70
N ARG A 635 -16.95 -2.97 4.46
CA ARG A 635 -16.89 -2.00 5.56
C ARG A 635 -16.38 -2.66 6.83
N ILE A 636 -15.52 -1.96 7.57
CA ILE A 636 -15.06 -2.44 8.88
C ILE A 636 -15.94 -1.87 9.98
N ARG A 637 -16.46 -2.76 10.81
CA ARG A 637 -17.23 -2.43 12.01
C ARG A 637 -16.39 -2.78 13.23
N TYR A 638 -16.13 -1.81 14.10
CA TYR A 638 -15.41 -1.99 15.35
C TYR A 638 -16.38 -2.22 16.49
N TYR A 639 -16.02 -3.13 17.40
CA TYR A 639 -16.74 -3.39 18.65
C TYR A 639 -16.03 -2.62 19.77
N ALA A 640 -16.21 -1.28 19.79
CA ALA A 640 -15.46 -0.35 20.63
C ALA A 640 -15.59 -0.60 22.15
N ASP A 641 -16.70 -1.18 22.60
CA ASP A 641 -17.00 -1.53 23.97
C ASP A 641 -16.49 -2.91 24.38
N GLN A 642 -15.89 -3.64 23.47
CA GLN A 642 -15.33 -4.97 23.70
C GLN A 642 -13.80 -4.94 23.68
N ALA A 643 -13.17 -5.87 24.36
CA ALA A 643 -11.74 -6.05 24.37
C ALA A 643 -11.40 -7.53 24.20
N ALA A 644 -10.38 -7.81 23.38
CA ALA A 644 -9.88 -9.16 23.18
C ALA A 644 -8.39 -9.28 23.53
N LYS A 645 -7.96 -10.48 23.80
CA LYS A 645 -6.56 -10.92 23.73
C LYS A 645 -6.36 -11.74 22.47
N GLY A 646 -5.17 -11.73 21.91
CA GLY A 646 -4.92 -12.44 20.67
C GLY A 646 -3.47 -12.87 20.50
N TYR A 647 -3.20 -13.57 19.42
CA TYR A 647 -1.84 -13.86 18.98
C TYR A 647 -1.78 -13.94 17.45
N ALA A 648 -0.59 -13.67 16.92
CA ALA A 648 -0.26 -13.94 15.55
C ALA A 648 1.13 -14.59 15.47
N THR A 649 1.26 -15.66 14.69
CA THR A 649 2.52 -16.38 14.49
C THR A 649 2.63 -16.82 13.06
N GLY A 650 3.85 -16.88 12.54
CA GLY A 650 4.04 -17.29 11.16
C GLY A 650 5.49 -17.40 10.74
N LEU A 651 5.64 -17.84 9.47
CA LEU A 651 6.89 -17.99 8.76
C LEU A 651 6.77 -17.26 7.42
N ASP A 652 7.66 -16.33 7.19
CA ASP A 652 7.79 -15.56 5.96
C ASP A 652 9.05 -15.96 5.22
N ILE A 653 8.96 -16.21 3.91
CA ILE A 653 10.08 -16.58 3.05
C ILE A 653 10.02 -15.73 1.79
N LYS A 654 11.14 -15.14 1.38
CA LYS A 654 11.29 -14.42 0.11
C LYS A 654 12.59 -14.81 -0.55
N ILE A 655 12.51 -15.16 -1.82
CA ILE A 655 13.67 -15.28 -2.69
C ILE A 655 13.64 -14.16 -3.72
N ASN A 656 14.69 -13.38 -3.77
CA ASN A 656 14.88 -12.30 -4.74
C ASN A 656 16.18 -12.53 -5.50
N GLY A 657 16.21 -12.29 -6.82
CA GLY A 657 17.43 -12.39 -7.59
C GLY A 657 17.20 -12.31 -9.09
N GLU A 658 18.29 -12.46 -9.83
CA GLU A 658 18.28 -12.48 -11.27
C GLU A 658 17.91 -13.87 -11.81
N PHE A 659 16.62 -14.21 -11.86
CA PHE A 659 16.17 -15.42 -12.54
C PHE A 659 16.45 -15.34 -14.05
N VAL A 660 16.38 -14.13 -14.59
CA VAL A 660 16.85 -13.78 -15.93
C VAL A 660 17.98 -12.76 -15.79
N LYS A 661 19.03 -12.87 -16.59
CA LYS A 661 20.21 -12.00 -16.51
C LYS A 661 19.82 -10.52 -16.68
N GLY A 662 20.18 -9.69 -15.70
CA GLY A 662 19.99 -8.24 -15.74
C GLY A 662 18.59 -7.76 -15.32
N VAL A 663 17.70 -8.65 -14.87
CA VAL A 663 16.36 -8.29 -14.37
C VAL A 663 16.05 -8.98 -13.05
N ASP A 664 15.61 -8.20 -12.09
CA ASP A 664 15.21 -8.70 -10.78
C ASP A 664 13.82 -9.30 -10.80
N SER A 665 13.69 -10.46 -10.20
CA SER A 665 12.42 -11.13 -9.96
C SER A 665 12.38 -11.68 -8.53
N TRP A 666 11.21 -11.87 -7.97
CA TRP A 666 11.08 -12.43 -6.61
C TRP A 666 9.85 -13.28 -6.45
N ALA A 667 9.95 -14.21 -5.50
CA ALA A 667 8.81 -14.97 -5.00
C ALA A 667 8.77 -14.85 -3.47
N SER A 668 7.57 -14.69 -2.93
CA SER A 668 7.30 -14.64 -1.49
C SER A 668 6.25 -15.67 -1.11
N LEU A 669 6.46 -16.30 0.05
CA LEU A 669 5.55 -17.29 0.62
C LEU A 669 5.43 -17.02 2.12
N SER A 670 4.20 -16.96 2.62
CA SER A 670 3.91 -16.75 4.04
C SER A 670 2.94 -17.80 4.54
N PHE A 671 3.25 -18.33 5.71
CA PHE A 671 2.35 -19.14 6.53
C PHE A 671 2.03 -18.37 7.79
N MET A 672 0.75 -18.13 8.06
CA MET A 672 0.32 -17.33 9.20
C MET A 672 -0.89 -17.94 9.89
N ARG A 673 -0.93 -17.80 11.21
CA ARG A 673 -2.12 -18.08 12.02
C ARG A 673 -2.32 -16.95 13.02
N THR A 674 -3.51 -16.35 13.02
CA THR A 674 -3.90 -15.36 14.03
C THR A 674 -5.27 -15.71 14.60
N LYS A 675 -5.38 -15.62 15.91
CA LYS A 675 -6.59 -15.89 16.67
C LYS A 675 -6.79 -14.82 17.75
N GLU A 676 -8.04 -14.66 18.14
CA GLU A 676 -8.43 -13.82 19.27
C GLU A 676 -9.44 -14.52 20.17
N ASP A 677 -9.56 -14.03 21.39
CA ASP A 677 -10.48 -14.47 22.41
C ASP A 677 -11.11 -13.19 22.99
N ILE A 678 -12.36 -12.93 22.64
CA ILE A 678 -13.11 -11.74 23.00
C ILE A 678 -13.60 -11.92 24.44
N ARG A 679 -13.43 -10.91 25.24
CA ARG A 679 -13.81 -10.98 26.64
C ARG A 679 -15.34 -10.93 26.78
N GLY A 680 -15.93 -12.00 27.32
CA GLY A 680 -17.35 -12.09 27.60
C GLY A 680 -18.22 -12.46 26.39
N ASP A 681 -17.62 -12.94 25.32
CA ASP A 681 -18.32 -13.52 24.20
C ASP A 681 -18.96 -14.87 24.57
N TYR A 682 -20.12 -15.15 23.99
CA TYR A 682 -20.86 -16.39 24.22
C TYR A 682 -21.79 -16.72 23.06
N TYR A 683 -22.23 -17.96 23.01
CA TYR A 683 -23.35 -18.40 22.21
C TYR A 683 -24.39 -19.10 23.07
N LEU A 684 -25.63 -19.11 22.59
CA LEU A 684 -26.79 -19.64 23.31
C LEU A 684 -27.00 -21.09 22.92
N VAL A 685 -27.40 -21.93 23.89
CA VAL A 685 -27.75 -23.31 23.68
C VAL A 685 -29.09 -23.67 24.29
N ASP A 686 -29.82 -24.60 23.66
CA ASP A 686 -31.05 -25.16 24.22
C ASP A 686 -30.76 -26.26 25.28
N ALA A 687 -31.81 -26.80 25.85
CA ALA A 687 -31.70 -27.88 26.87
C ALA A 687 -31.01 -29.17 26.37
N ASN A 688 -30.87 -29.35 25.04
CA ASN A 688 -30.17 -30.47 24.44
C ASN A 688 -28.73 -30.12 24.05
N GLY A 689 -28.26 -28.92 24.38
CA GLY A 689 -26.95 -28.43 24.02
C GLY A 689 -26.84 -27.99 22.54
N LYS A 690 -27.95 -27.89 21.83
CA LYS A 690 -27.96 -27.40 20.45
C LYS A 690 -27.87 -25.88 20.45
N ARG A 691 -26.98 -25.32 19.63
CA ARG A 691 -26.80 -23.89 19.46
C ARG A 691 -28.07 -23.23 18.90
N LEU A 692 -28.47 -22.13 19.53
CA LEU A 692 -29.59 -21.29 19.11
C LEU A 692 -29.09 -20.08 18.31
N PRO A 693 -29.86 -19.61 17.30
CA PRO A 693 -29.60 -18.34 16.62
C PRO A 693 -29.68 -17.18 17.58
N PHE A 694 -28.81 -16.20 17.47
CA PHE A 694 -28.71 -15.09 18.44
C PHE A 694 -29.99 -14.22 18.49
N TYR A 695 -30.62 -13.95 17.34
CA TYR A 695 -31.79 -13.07 17.24
C TYR A 695 -33.15 -13.76 17.00
N ASN A 696 -33.17 -15.07 16.78
CA ASN A 696 -34.40 -15.82 16.44
C ASN A 696 -34.64 -16.96 17.43
N HIS A 697 -34.64 -16.68 18.72
CA HIS A 697 -35.01 -17.62 19.76
C HIS A 697 -35.99 -16.96 20.72
N SER A 698 -36.82 -17.75 21.40
CA SER A 698 -37.59 -17.33 22.54
C SER A 698 -36.75 -17.52 23.82
N ASP A 699 -36.86 -16.61 24.78
CA ASP A 699 -36.07 -16.64 26.02
C ASP A 699 -36.22 -17.97 26.78
N ASP A 700 -37.36 -18.62 26.67
CA ASP A 700 -37.67 -19.93 27.25
C ASP A 700 -36.95 -21.12 26.57
N GLN A 701 -36.38 -20.91 25.40
CA GLN A 701 -35.59 -21.91 24.70
C GLN A 701 -34.12 -21.92 25.14
N VAL A 702 -33.64 -20.84 25.78
CA VAL A 702 -32.26 -20.72 26.21
C VAL A 702 -32.07 -21.46 27.54
N ALA A 703 -31.26 -22.54 27.50
CA ALA A 703 -30.91 -23.31 28.69
C ALA A 703 -29.60 -22.86 29.32
N ASP A 704 -28.61 -22.44 28.50
CA ASP A 704 -27.29 -22.03 28.96
C ASP A 704 -26.57 -21.15 27.95
N THR A 705 -25.49 -20.50 28.40
CA THR A 705 -24.58 -19.68 27.60
C THR A 705 -23.17 -20.26 27.63
N ILE A 706 -22.56 -20.49 26.47
CA ILE A 706 -21.22 -21.08 26.38
C ILE A 706 -20.26 -20.05 25.74
N ALA A 707 -19.09 -19.82 26.38
CA ALA A 707 -18.07 -18.95 25.84
C ALA A 707 -17.56 -19.42 24.49
N LEU A 708 -17.39 -18.50 23.52
CA LEU A 708 -16.85 -18.82 22.20
C LEU A 708 -15.38 -19.22 22.24
N GLY A 709 -14.59 -18.54 23.08
CA GLY A 709 -13.17 -18.79 23.26
C GLY A 709 -12.35 -18.41 22.00
N TRP A 710 -11.24 -19.13 21.75
CA TRP A 710 -10.29 -18.79 20.70
C TRP A 710 -10.81 -19.04 19.29
N HIS A 711 -11.05 -17.99 18.51
CA HIS A 711 -11.47 -18.07 17.12
C HIS A 711 -10.52 -17.31 16.18
N ALA A 712 -10.69 -17.45 14.86
CA ALA A 712 -9.84 -16.82 13.87
C ALA A 712 -10.18 -15.32 13.75
N ARG A 713 -9.18 -14.43 13.76
CA ARG A 713 -9.37 -13.01 13.46
C ARG A 713 -9.78 -12.79 12.00
N PRO A 714 -10.48 -11.69 11.65
CA PRO A 714 -10.83 -11.37 10.25
C PRO A 714 -9.63 -11.34 9.30
N SER A 715 -8.44 -10.96 9.79
CA SER A 715 -7.18 -10.92 9.03
C SER A 715 -6.45 -12.26 8.92
N ASN A 716 -7.05 -13.38 9.39
CA ASN A 716 -6.38 -14.69 9.43
C ASN A 716 -6.30 -15.35 8.04
N GLN A 717 -5.26 -15.06 7.27
CA GLN A 717 -4.94 -15.75 6.02
C GLN A 717 -3.85 -16.79 6.25
N LEU A 718 -4.19 -18.07 6.13
CA LEU A 718 -3.28 -19.18 6.50
C LEU A 718 -2.06 -19.31 5.58
N VAL A 719 -2.25 -19.07 4.28
CA VAL A 719 -1.18 -19.14 3.28
C VAL A 719 -1.35 -17.98 2.31
N ASN A 720 -0.26 -17.28 2.04
CA ASN A 720 -0.18 -16.26 1.00
C ASN A 720 1.07 -16.49 0.16
N PHE A 721 0.93 -16.43 -1.17
CA PHE A 721 2.02 -16.55 -2.13
C PHE A 721 1.93 -15.43 -3.15
N SER A 722 3.07 -14.80 -3.44
CA SER A 722 3.20 -13.80 -4.49
C SER A 722 4.46 -14.06 -5.31
N LEU A 723 4.36 -13.94 -6.62
CA LEU A 723 5.48 -14.04 -7.56
C LEU A 723 5.45 -12.81 -8.45
N PHE A 724 6.59 -12.15 -8.57
CA PHE A 724 6.86 -11.17 -9.61
C PHE A 724 8.03 -11.66 -10.47
N PHE A 725 7.79 -11.79 -11.76
CA PHE A 725 8.77 -12.27 -12.72
C PHE A 725 8.88 -11.29 -13.88
N GLN A 726 10.12 -10.97 -14.25
CA GLN A 726 10.43 -10.13 -15.41
C GLN A 726 11.32 -10.87 -16.38
N ASP A 727 11.13 -10.60 -17.68
CA ASP A 727 12.02 -11.04 -18.75
C ASP A 727 12.03 -10.05 -19.90
N HIS A 728 13.07 -10.14 -20.72
CA HIS A 728 13.14 -9.52 -22.03
C HIS A 728 12.76 -10.54 -23.10
N ILE A 729 11.98 -10.12 -24.09
CA ILE A 729 11.67 -11.01 -25.21
C ILE A 729 12.96 -11.35 -25.95
N PRO A 730 13.32 -12.64 -26.11
CA PRO A 730 14.49 -13.04 -26.88
C PRO A 730 14.46 -12.42 -28.29
N PHE A 731 15.60 -11.91 -28.75
CA PHE A 731 15.77 -11.19 -30.04
C PHE A 731 15.07 -9.83 -30.17
N ALA A 732 14.36 -9.36 -29.12
CA ALA A 732 13.71 -8.05 -29.07
C ALA A 732 13.94 -7.35 -27.73
N PRO A 733 15.15 -6.89 -27.39
CA PRO A 733 15.53 -6.38 -26.07
C PRO A 733 14.77 -5.11 -25.65
N THR A 734 14.10 -4.44 -26.58
CA THR A 734 13.23 -3.29 -26.29
C THR A 734 11.84 -3.70 -25.77
N TRP A 735 11.53 -5.00 -25.78
CA TRP A 735 10.31 -5.55 -25.24
C TRP A 735 10.58 -6.26 -23.92
N ARG A 736 9.78 -5.94 -22.91
CA ARG A 736 9.80 -6.58 -21.60
C ARG A 736 8.45 -7.23 -21.34
N VAL A 737 8.48 -8.35 -20.61
CA VAL A 737 7.32 -9.03 -20.11
C VAL A 737 7.39 -9.04 -18.59
N ASN A 738 6.32 -8.67 -17.93
CA ASN A 738 6.18 -8.69 -16.49
C ASN A 738 5.00 -9.60 -16.14
N LEU A 739 5.21 -10.51 -15.21
CA LEU A 739 4.17 -11.43 -14.73
C LEU A 739 4.05 -11.27 -13.22
N THR A 740 2.84 -11.08 -12.73
CA THR A 740 2.52 -11.13 -11.30
C THR A 740 1.53 -12.26 -11.06
N LEU A 741 1.81 -13.10 -10.07
CA LEU A 741 0.90 -14.13 -9.60
C LEU A 741 0.65 -13.91 -8.11
N THR A 742 -0.61 -13.89 -7.71
CA THR A 742 -1.02 -13.78 -6.30
C THR A 742 -1.97 -14.92 -5.97
N PHE A 743 -1.70 -15.61 -4.87
CA PHE A 743 -2.56 -16.64 -4.30
C PHE A 743 -2.69 -16.41 -2.79
N GLY A 744 -3.91 -16.44 -2.28
CA GLY A 744 -4.18 -16.36 -0.85
C GLY A 744 -5.33 -17.27 -0.45
N VAL A 745 -5.17 -18.03 0.63
CA VAL A 745 -6.30 -18.76 1.22
C VAL A 745 -7.35 -17.77 1.69
N GLY A 746 -8.63 -18.09 1.54
CA GLY A 746 -9.74 -17.20 1.88
C GLY A 746 -9.69 -16.72 3.33
N LEU A 747 -10.05 -15.45 3.53
CA LEU A 747 -10.21 -14.85 4.86
C LEU A 747 -11.46 -15.41 5.54
N PRO A 748 -11.51 -15.41 6.88
CA PRO A 748 -12.74 -15.69 7.62
C PRO A 748 -13.84 -14.69 7.29
N TYR A 749 -15.09 -15.13 7.30
CA TYR A 749 -16.26 -14.26 7.23
C TYR A 749 -17.23 -14.59 8.35
N ASN A 750 -18.02 -13.61 8.75
CA ASN A 750 -19.15 -13.77 9.65
C ASN A 750 -20.46 -13.72 8.82
N SER A 751 -21.35 -14.68 9.03
CA SER A 751 -22.67 -14.72 8.40
C SER A 751 -23.78 -14.30 9.36
N ASP A 752 -23.48 -14.15 10.64
CA ASP A 752 -24.45 -13.91 11.68
C ASP A 752 -24.36 -12.45 12.17
N ASN A 753 -25.47 -11.80 12.37
CA ASN A 753 -25.55 -10.43 12.90
C ASN A 753 -25.52 -10.45 14.45
N SER A 754 -24.62 -11.27 15.01
CA SER A 754 -24.45 -11.38 16.46
C SER A 754 -23.80 -10.12 17.06
N ASP A 755 -23.91 -9.96 18.39
CA ASP A 755 -23.26 -8.85 19.11
C ASP A 755 -21.75 -9.03 19.23
N PHE A 756 -21.23 -10.18 18.82
CA PHE A 756 -19.80 -10.53 18.84
C PHE A 756 -19.35 -10.96 17.44
N TYR A 757 -18.10 -10.69 17.11
CA TYR A 757 -17.48 -11.26 15.91
C TYR A 757 -17.29 -12.78 16.11
N GLU A 758 -17.85 -13.55 15.20
CA GLU A 758 -17.69 -15.01 15.15
C GLU A 758 -17.55 -15.50 13.71
N PRO A 759 -16.42 -16.10 13.33
CA PRO A 759 -16.24 -16.58 11.97
C PRO A 759 -17.10 -17.80 11.68
N SER A 760 -18.04 -17.67 10.73
CA SER A 760 -18.91 -18.75 10.26
C SER A 760 -18.24 -19.65 9.22
N GLY A 761 -17.22 -19.13 8.50
CA GLY A 761 -16.53 -19.88 7.45
C GLY A 761 -15.35 -19.08 6.87
N ARG A 762 -14.94 -19.48 5.67
CA ARG A 762 -13.91 -18.79 4.89
C ARG A 762 -14.36 -18.56 3.46
N TYR A 763 -14.02 -17.37 2.94
CA TYR A 763 -14.18 -17.10 1.52
C TYR A 763 -13.38 -18.09 0.66
N PRO A 764 -13.74 -18.27 -0.62
CA PRO A 764 -12.90 -18.97 -1.59
C PRO A 764 -11.50 -18.36 -1.66
N ALA A 765 -10.51 -19.18 -2.04
CA ALA A 765 -9.14 -18.72 -2.20
C ALA A 765 -9.05 -17.62 -3.28
N TYR A 766 -8.37 -16.51 -2.96
CA TYR A 766 -8.02 -15.46 -3.91
C TYR A 766 -6.92 -15.94 -4.84
N ARG A 767 -7.13 -15.80 -6.16
CA ARG A 767 -6.18 -16.26 -7.19
C ARG A 767 -6.16 -15.26 -8.33
N ARG A 768 -5.00 -14.73 -8.65
CA ARG A 768 -4.87 -13.76 -9.73
C ARG A 768 -3.55 -13.88 -10.45
N VAL A 769 -3.60 -13.74 -11.76
CA VAL A 769 -2.45 -13.66 -12.65
C VAL A 769 -2.60 -12.42 -13.51
N ASP A 770 -1.60 -11.54 -13.45
CA ASP A 770 -1.53 -10.32 -14.25
C ASP A 770 -0.29 -10.39 -15.13
N ILE A 771 -0.40 -9.95 -16.39
CA ILE A 771 0.71 -9.93 -17.33
C ILE A 771 0.79 -8.57 -18.00
N GLY A 772 1.99 -8.02 -18.05
CA GLY A 772 2.29 -6.75 -18.71
C GLY A 772 3.32 -6.94 -19.81
N PHE A 773 3.08 -6.29 -20.95
CA PHE A 773 4.02 -6.18 -22.05
C PHE A 773 4.39 -4.72 -22.22
N SER A 774 5.67 -4.39 -22.13
CA SER A 774 6.13 -3.03 -22.36
C SER A 774 7.14 -2.97 -23.49
N LYS A 775 6.99 -1.95 -24.34
CA LYS A 775 7.91 -1.66 -25.44
C LYS A 775 8.55 -0.31 -25.24
N GLN A 776 9.87 -0.29 -25.18
CA GLN A 776 10.64 0.95 -25.19
C GLN A 776 10.62 1.56 -26.58
N LEU A 777 10.12 2.81 -26.71
CA LEU A 777 10.01 3.56 -27.95
C LEU A 777 11.18 4.53 -28.11
N ILE A 778 11.61 5.16 -27.00
CA ILE A 778 12.74 6.08 -26.92
C ILE A 778 13.61 5.64 -25.75
N SER A 779 14.91 5.66 -25.93
CA SER A 779 15.93 5.44 -24.89
C SER A 779 16.90 6.60 -24.87
N GLU A 780 17.72 6.73 -23.85
CA GLU A 780 18.79 7.74 -23.78
C GLU A 780 19.78 7.68 -24.96
N ALA A 781 19.89 6.53 -25.63
CA ALA A 781 20.70 6.36 -26.85
C ALA A 781 20.04 6.88 -28.13
N SER A 782 18.74 7.26 -28.05
CA SER A 782 18.01 7.75 -29.23
C SER A 782 18.46 9.17 -29.60
N SER A 783 18.74 9.41 -30.87
CA SER A 783 19.16 10.72 -31.38
C SER A 783 18.10 11.33 -32.28
N PHE A 784 17.73 12.58 -32.07
CA PHE A 784 16.75 13.30 -32.86
C PHE A 784 17.35 14.55 -33.51
N LYS A 785 16.84 14.93 -34.70
CA LYS A 785 17.25 16.14 -35.39
C LYS A 785 16.97 17.40 -34.56
N LYS A 786 17.80 18.45 -34.71
CA LYS A 786 17.53 19.77 -34.12
C LYS A 786 16.15 20.27 -34.56
N GLY A 787 15.29 20.64 -33.59
CA GLY A 787 13.90 21.05 -33.83
C GLY A 787 12.83 20.02 -33.55
N ASN A 788 13.18 18.73 -33.38
CA ASN A 788 12.21 17.74 -32.96
C ASN A 788 11.99 17.83 -31.40
N PRO A 789 10.76 18.04 -30.89
CA PRO A 789 10.51 18.11 -29.45
C PRO A 789 10.85 16.82 -28.72
N LEU A 790 10.82 15.66 -29.37
CA LEU A 790 11.17 14.36 -28.74
C LEU A 790 12.65 14.27 -28.34
N ARG A 791 13.50 15.20 -28.73
CA ARG A 791 14.90 15.27 -28.28
C ARG A 791 15.05 15.52 -26.79
N TYR A 792 14.01 16.04 -26.13
CA TYR A 792 13.99 16.30 -24.68
C TYR A 792 13.48 15.10 -23.89
N VAL A 793 12.92 14.09 -24.56
CA VAL A 793 12.45 12.84 -23.95
C VAL A 793 13.64 11.89 -23.83
N LYS A 794 13.99 11.52 -22.62
CA LYS A 794 15.08 10.58 -22.32
C LYS A 794 14.64 9.14 -22.45
N ASN A 795 13.43 8.85 -21.99
CA ASN A 795 12.86 7.51 -22.04
C ASN A 795 11.36 7.60 -22.36
N MET A 796 10.89 6.73 -23.23
CA MET A 796 9.47 6.61 -23.53
C MET A 796 9.13 5.15 -23.79
N PHE A 797 8.11 4.66 -23.09
CA PHE A 797 7.63 3.31 -23.34
C PHE A 797 6.10 3.25 -23.30
N ILE A 798 5.57 2.31 -24.04
CA ILE A 798 4.16 1.93 -24.03
C ILE A 798 4.03 0.57 -23.35
N SER A 799 3.08 0.42 -22.46
CA SER A 799 2.77 -0.83 -21.76
C SER A 799 1.32 -1.23 -22.04
N VAL A 800 1.11 -2.52 -22.20
CA VAL A 800 -0.20 -3.15 -22.28
C VAL A 800 -0.26 -4.17 -21.17
N ASP A 801 -1.09 -3.90 -20.16
CA ASP A 801 -1.25 -4.74 -18.98
C ASP A 801 -2.61 -5.47 -19.05
N VAL A 802 -2.59 -6.78 -18.91
CA VAL A 802 -3.78 -7.63 -18.85
C VAL A 802 -3.94 -8.11 -17.41
N PHE A 803 -4.94 -7.63 -16.75
CA PHE A 803 -5.26 -7.97 -15.37
C PHE A 803 -6.24 -9.13 -15.31
N ASN A 804 -6.09 -9.98 -14.27
CA ASN A 804 -6.86 -11.19 -14.08
C ASN A 804 -6.92 -12.02 -15.38
N LEU A 805 -5.74 -12.35 -15.92
CA LEU A 805 -5.57 -13.04 -17.22
C LEU A 805 -6.46 -14.30 -17.33
N LEU A 806 -6.59 -15.05 -16.25
CA LEU A 806 -7.36 -16.28 -16.18
C LEU A 806 -8.86 -16.06 -15.98
N ASN A 807 -9.30 -14.80 -15.83
CA ASN A 807 -10.68 -14.41 -15.57
C ASN A 807 -11.33 -15.16 -14.39
N ILE A 808 -10.58 -15.31 -13.29
CA ILE A 808 -11.05 -16.00 -12.09
C ILE A 808 -11.98 -15.06 -11.31
N PRO A 809 -13.21 -15.48 -10.98
CA PRO A 809 -14.12 -14.69 -10.15
C PRO A 809 -13.67 -14.76 -8.69
N ASN A 810 -12.92 -13.76 -8.22
CA ASN A 810 -12.48 -13.67 -6.84
C ASN A 810 -13.58 -13.06 -5.99
N THR A 811 -14.06 -13.80 -4.99
CA THR A 811 -15.09 -13.34 -4.04
C THR A 811 -14.45 -12.43 -2.99
N ILE A 812 -15.01 -11.21 -2.83
CA ILE A 812 -14.59 -10.29 -1.78
C ILE A 812 -15.52 -10.31 -0.57
N SER A 813 -16.81 -10.47 -0.81
CA SER A 813 -17.84 -10.51 0.23
C SER A 813 -19.05 -11.33 -0.22
N TYR A 814 -19.96 -11.58 0.73
CA TYR A 814 -21.27 -12.14 0.44
C TYR A 814 -22.36 -11.10 0.72
N THR A 815 -23.36 -11.04 -0.15
CA THR A 815 -24.66 -10.45 0.16
C THR A 815 -25.55 -11.56 0.73
N TRP A 816 -25.92 -11.44 1.99
CA TRP A 816 -26.75 -12.43 2.67
C TRP A 816 -28.22 -12.17 2.37
N VAL A 817 -28.89 -13.15 1.83
CA VAL A 817 -30.33 -13.08 1.50
C VAL A 817 -31.05 -14.18 2.25
N LYS A 818 -32.03 -13.80 3.07
CA LYS A 818 -32.89 -14.75 3.76
C LYS A 818 -34.03 -15.17 2.84
N TYR A 819 -34.23 -16.44 2.65
CA TYR A 819 -35.31 -16.99 1.83
C TYR A 819 -36.51 -17.43 2.70
N ILE A 820 -37.63 -17.74 2.04
CA ILE A 820 -38.91 -18.10 2.69
C ILE A 820 -38.78 -19.31 3.65
N ASP A 821 -37.83 -20.20 3.37
CA ASP A 821 -37.53 -21.36 4.20
C ASP A 821 -36.71 -21.05 5.46
N ASN A 822 -36.52 -19.76 5.79
CA ASN A 822 -35.61 -19.28 6.83
C ASN A 822 -34.12 -19.61 6.62
N CYS A 823 -33.71 -20.09 5.45
CA CYS A 823 -32.31 -20.29 5.10
C CYS A 823 -31.68 -18.99 4.60
N TYR A 824 -30.41 -18.75 5.01
CA TYR A 824 -29.62 -17.63 4.51
C TYR A 824 -28.74 -18.12 3.35
N TYR A 825 -28.85 -17.45 2.23
CA TYR A 825 -28.00 -17.68 1.06
C TYR A 825 -26.97 -16.58 0.92
N GLY A 826 -25.67 -16.96 0.92
CA GLY A 826 -24.55 -16.04 0.64
C GLY A 826 -24.35 -15.89 -0.86
N VAL A 827 -24.74 -14.76 -1.41
CA VAL A 827 -24.55 -14.43 -2.83
C VAL A 827 -23.21 -13.74 -3.01
N ASN A 828 -22.35 -14.28 -3.87
CA ASN A 828 -20.98 -13.79 -4.06
C ASN A 828 -20.95 -12.39 -4.68
N ASN A 829 -20.22 -11.50 -4.06
CA ASN A 829 -19.75 -10.27 -4.67
C ASN A 829 -18.34 -10.48 -5.22
N TYR A 830 -18.19 -10.36 -6.53
CA TYR A 830 -16.94 -10.61 -7.21
C TYR A 830 -16.14 -9.32 -7.45
N LEU A 831 -14.82 -9.45 -7.36
CA LEU A 831 -13.86 -8.42 -7.77
C LEU A 831 -13.79 -8.33 -9.31
N THR A 832 -12.76 -7.62 -9.80
CA THR A 832 -12.63 -7.30 -11.22
C THR A 832 -12.49 -8.55 -12.11
N PRO A 833 -13.25 -8.65 -13.20
CA PRO A 833 -13.01 -9.63 -14.25
C PRO A 833 -11.71 -9.31 -14.98
N ARG A 834 -11.39 -10.07 -16.02
CA ARG A 834 -10.25 -9.76 -16.88
C ARG A 834 -10.48 -8.46 -17.63
N TYR A 835 -9.48 -7.54 -17.56
CA TYR A 835 -9.51 -6.29 -18.30
C TYR A 835 -8.12 -5.88 -18.76
N ILE A 836 -8.06 -4.95 -19.71
CA ILE A 836 -6.83 -4.48 -20.34
C ILE A 836 -6.64 -3.00 -20.02
N ASN A 837 -5.42 -2.65 -19.63
CA ASN A 837 -4.99 -1.27 -19.47
C ASN A 837 -3.85 -0.98 -20.46
N VAL A 838 -3.87 0.20 -21.04
CA VAL A 838 -2.78 0.71 -21.89
C VAL A 838 -2.20 1.92 -21.21
N LYS A 839 -0.87 1.94 -21.08
CA LYS A 839 -0.13 2.99 -20.38
C LYS A 839 1.00 3.51 -21.27
N LEU A 840 1.12 4.81 -21.40
CA LEU A 840 2.23 5.52 -22.05
C LEU A 840 2.99 6.29 -20.97
N VAL A 841 4.29 6.05 -20.86
CA VAL A 841 5.18 6.75 -19.92
C VAL A 841 6.24 7.51 -20.70
N MET A 842 6.44 8.77 -20.39
CA MET A 842 7.46 9.66 -20.95
C MET A 842 8.26 10.26 -19.80
N GLU A 843 9.59 10.17 -19.89
CA GLU A 843 10.54 10.77 -18.94
C GLU A 843 11.46 11.75 -19.67
N PHE A 844 11.73 12.91 -19.08
CA PHE A 844 12.54 13.98 -19.69
C PHE A 844 13.50 14.66 -18.71
#